data_451247d36d631f9daa984712a45015e8
#
_entry.id   451247d36d631f9daa984712a45015e8
#
_cell.length_a   1.000
_cell.length_b   1.000
_cell.length_c   1.000
_cell.angle_alpha   90.00
_cell.angle_beta   90.00
_cell.angle_gamma   90.00
#
_symmetry.space_group_name_H-M   'P 1'
#
loop_
_entity.id
_entity.type
_entity.pdbx_description
1 polymer ?
#
loop_
_entity_poly.entity_id
_entity_poly.type
_entity_poly.pdbx_seq_one_letter_code
_entity_poly.pdbx_strand_id
1 'polypeptide(L)'
;MGTHGRARWRWDCEAAVSRQPLVRAASRTLAELLDKDDKARTAVECATPVLDRGGYLETLHAAYAEEGFSEVRTEKHRRLAAIAAADLNGEVSLDDVVAALSDLADASLTVALEYVDAPKGVSIIGMGKLGGSELNYASDIDVMFVTDGDAIVSAKAAGRLVQELGSSAPEGQAYRIDTNLRPEGRNGPLVRSLDSYLEYYQRWAKAWEYQALIKARHAAGSADVGVQLVDAVRPLVFPERFGGERVSDIRKMKERLEDHAVRSARRSKLSEVDDVKLGPGGIRDIEFAVQLLQLVHGGTDESVRQRATLPALQALVQGGYIAEEDGAALQVAYRWLRTVEHRLQLWQERQVHHLPKDDAGRARLARGLGFRDSPAASAISGFEMAHAGVLSDTRARFDKLFYRPMIESLGGTAAARLSQGAMRDRLRVLGFRDVDRAARTLHDLVSGTSRRARLFRVLSPPFLRSVASSPLPDEGLFSFLRLGDALERRIELLGALRDNPPAIAVLGKVLGSGRLLGEILSHSPEELAAVADPSGPPAPKDRERLQTEAIASLVWREPGKKLDGLRRFKRKEMLRISIADITGVIDVERSGEALTDLAEACLQAALNGAEEGFAIIGMGKLGGRELNYPSDLDVMFVCGDRADSSEKVAVELLHAIGEVTPEGQAFKIDPSLRPEGRAGPLVRSLPSFLEYYRRWAQPWERQALLKARFVAGDRELGDALVRETRALVFQAPPTEPELRELRHLKARMERERVTRGSDPKRDMKMGPGGASDVEFAVQ
;
A
#
# COMPACT_ATOMS: atom_id res chain seq x y z
N MET A 1 29.41 1.92 22.23
CA MET A 1 30.62 2.56 21.66
C MET A 1 30.87 1.88 20.32
N GLY A 2 30.57 2.56 19.21
CA GLY A 2 30.75 2.07 17.85
C GLY A 2 30.42 3.24 16.92
N THR A 3 31.44 3.94 16.48
CA THR A 3 31.45 5.14 15.65
C THR A 3 30.94 4.82 14.27
N HIS A 4 29.71 5.20 13.94
CA HIS A 4 29.23 5.20 12.57
C HIS A 4 29.86 6.38 11.83
N GLY A 5 30.78 6.06 10.92
CA GLY A 5 31.46 6.99 10.06
C GLY A 5 30.47 7.80 9.22
N ARG A 6 30.50 9.11 9.42
CA ARG A 6 29.89 10.08 8.50
C ARG A 6 30.60 9.97 7.16
N ALA A 7 29.98 9.33 6.17
CA ALA A 7 30.41 9.42 4.78
C ALA A 7 30.18 10.86 4.31
N ARG A 8 31.18 11.70 4.47
CA ARG A 8 31.28 12.96 3.75
C ARG A 8 31.67 12.62 2.31
N TRP A 9 30.75 12.71 1.41
CA TRP A 9 31.02 12.71 -0.02
C TRP A 9 31.75 14.00 -0.37
N ARG A 10 33.09 13.98 -0.35
CA ARG A 10 33.93 15.00 -0.96
C ARG A 10 34.35 14.48 -2.32
N TRP A 11 34.01 15.23 -3.34
CA TRP A 11 34.64 15.14 -4.66
C TRP A 11 35.94 15.90 -4.56
N ASP A 12 37.06 15.22 -4.74
CA ASP A 12 38.38 15.89 -4.92
C ASP A 12 38.39 16.55 -6.28
N CYS A 13 38.28 17.88 -6.32
CA CYS A 13 38.45 18.69 -7.51
C CYS A 13 39.96 18.90 -7.77
N GLU A 14 40.53 18.09 -8.62
CA GLU A 14 41.76 18.47 -9.34
C GLU A 14 41.46 18.57 -10.83
N ALA A 15 41.79 19.74 -11.43
CA ALA A 15 41.67 20.20 -12.80
C ALA A 15 40.23 20.57 -13.23
N ALA A 16 40.07 21.70 -13.90
CA ALA A 16 38.82 22.18 -14.50
C ALA A 16 38.37 21.21 -15.60
N VAL A 17 37.61 20.19 -15.21
CA VAL A 17 36.95 19.23 -16.09
C VAL A 17 35.74 19.93 -16.70
N SER A 18 35.62 19.97 -18.02
CA SER A 18 34.43 20.49 -18.69
C SER A 18 33.15 19.85 -18.13
N ARG A 19 32.15 20.69 -17.85
CA ARG A 19 30.85 20.24 -17.29
C ARG A 19 29.92 19.60 -18.32
N GLN A 20 30.16 19.86 -19.61
CA GLN A 20 29.31 19.36 -20.71
C GLN A 20 29.14 17.84 -20.75
N PRO A 21 30.19 17.01 -20.53
CA PRO A 21 30.04 15.56 -20.57
C PRO A 21 29.01 15.03 -19.55
N LEU A 22 28.94 15.63 -18.35
CA LEU A 22 27.98 15.23 -17.31
C LEU A 22 26.56 15.58 -17.72
N VAL A 23 26.32 16.77 -18.24
CA VAL A 23 25.03 17.22 -18.76
C VAL A 23 24.54 16.32 -19.90
N ARG A 24 25.43 16.02 -20.87
CA ARG A 24 25.13 15.14 -22.02
C ARG A 24 24.79 13.72 -21.59
N ALA A 25 25.45 13.21 -20.55
CA ALA A 25 25.16 11.88 -20.00
C ALA A 25 23.85 11.83 -19.19
N ALA A 26 23.46 12.94 -18.55
CA ALA A 26 22.32 13.01 -17.65
C ALA A 26 21.01 13.46 -18.33
N SER A 27 21.06 14.19 -19.43
CA SER A 27 19.88 14.70 -20.13
C SER A 27 20.05 14.63 -21.66
N ARG A 28 19.10 13.92 -22.29
CA ARG A 28 19.07 13.88 -23.78
C ARG A 28 18.70 15.22 -24.39
N THR A 29 17.72 15.91 -23.81
CA THR A 29 17.24 17.21 -24.32
C THR A 29 18.31 18.27 -24.20
N LEU A 30 19.00 18.34 -23.04
CA LEU A 30 20.12 19.30 -22.88
C LEU A 30 21.34 18.94 -23.75
N ALA A 31 21.59 17.67 -24.02
CA ALA A 31 22.61 17.26 -24.96
C ALA A 31 22.32 17.80 -26.36
N GLU A 32 21.10 17.68 -26.86
CA GLU A 32 20.65 18.22 -28.15
C GLU A 32 20.74 19.75 -28.18
N LEU A 33 20.47 20.44 -27.07
CA LEU A 33 20.65 21.89 -26.94
C LEU A 33 22.14 22.25 -27.08
N LEU A 34 23.03 21.58 -26.34
CA LEU A 34 24.47 21.80 -26.35
C LEU A 34 25.10 21.51 -27.74
N ASP A 35 24.50 20.63 -28.55
CA ASP A 35 24.95 20.37 -29.91
C ASP A 35 24.68 21.54 -30.87
N LYS A 36 23.59 22.27 -30.66
CA LYS A 36 23.08 23.28 -31.58
C LYS A 36 23.36 24.71 -31.16
N ASP A 37 23.68 24.97 -29.89
CA ASP A 37 23.70 26.32 -29.31
C ASP A 37 25.04 26.61 -28.59
N ASP A 38 25.83 27.51 -29.18
CA ASP A 38 27.12 27.96 -28.62
C ASP A 38 26.95 28.76 -27.33
N LYS A 39 25.85 29.55 -27.22
CA LYS A 39 25.55 30.31 -26.00
C LYS A 39 25.24 29.33 -24.86
N ALA A 40 24.56 28.20 -25.14
CA ALA A 40 24.32 27.15 -24.16
C ALA A 40 25.62 26.49 -23.65
N ARG A 41 26.55 26.19 -24.56
CA ARG A 41 27.89 25.67 -24.18
C ARG A 41 28.63 26.64 -23.27
N THR A 42 28.59 27.92 -23.61
CA THR A 42 29.20 28.98 -22.79
C THR A 42 28.52 29.10 -21.41
N ALA A 43 27.20 29.05 -21.34
CA ALA A 43 26.47 29.13 -20.10
C ALA A 43 26.80 27.99 -19.15
N VAL A 44 26.96 26.77 -19.66
CA VAL A 44 27.31 25.57 -18.87
C VAL A 44 28.73 25.69 -18.27
N GLU A 45 29.67 26.30 -18.98
CA GLU A 45 31.05 26.46 -18.49
C GLU A 45 31.27 27.77 -17.70
N CYS A 46 30.22 28.57 -17.49
CA CYS A 46 30.28 29.83 -16.76
C CYS A 46 30.74 29.64 -15.30
N ALA A 47 31.57 30.53 -14.79
CA ALA A 47 32.05 30.50 -13.41
C ALA A 47 30.94 30.69 -12.37
N THR A 48 29.82 31.37 -12.75
CA THR A 48 28.66 31.60 -11.91
C THR A 48 27.43 31.02 -12.62
N PRO A 49 27.27 29.68 -12.59
CA PRO A 49 26.20 29.00 -13.34
C PRO A 49 24.80 29.20 -12.75
N VAL A 50 24.72 29.54 -11.48
CA VAL A 50 23.47 29.82 -10.76
C VAL A 50 23.41 31.30 -10.43
N LEU A 51 22.31 31.94 -10.83
CA LEU A 51 22.02 33.35 -10.59
C LEU A 51 20.92 33.49 -9.53
N ASP A 52 20.79 34.68 -8.96
CA ASP A 52 19.59 35.05 -8.21
C ASP A 52 18.48 35.52 -9.17
N ARG A 53 17.30 35.81 -8.63
CA ARG A 53 16.14 36.27 -9.41
C ARG A 53 16.46 37.49 -10.26
N GLY A 54 17.23 38.46 -9.73
CA GLY A 54 17.63 39.69 -10.45
C GLY A 54 18.48 39.37 -11.66
N GLY A 55 19.50 38.52 -11.48
CA GLY A 55 20.37 38.07 -12.56
C GLY A 55 19.63 37.28 -13.65
N TYR A 56 18.68 36.40 -13.28
CA TYR A 56 17.83 35.75 -14.28
C TYR A 56 16.94 36.74 -15.03
N LEU A 57 16.35 37.72 -14.34
CA LEU A 57 15.53 38.73 -14.96
C LEU A 57 16.31 39.58 -15.99
N GLU A 58 17.53 40.00 -15.64
CA GLU A 58 18.41 40.72 -16.55
C GLU A 58 18.72 39.90 -17.81
N THR A 59 19.05 38.61 -17.67
CA THR A 59 19.37 37.75 -18.83
C THR A 59 18.15 37.52 -19.72
N LEU A 60 16.95 37.32 -19.12
CA LEU A 60 15.73 37.12 -19.91
C LEU A 60 15.24 38.40 -20.56
N HIS A 61 15.42 39.61 -19.98
CA HIS A 61 15.16 40.89 -20.61
C HIS A 61 16.09 41.14 -21.79
N ALA A 62 17.39 40.80 -21.65
CA ALA A 62 18.35 40.90 -22.75
C ALA A 62 17.93 39.98 -23.92
N ALA A 63 17.55 38.74 -23.62
CA ALA A 63 17.03 37.81 -24.61
C ALA A 63 15.76 38.32 -25.29
N TYR A 64 14.82 38.87 -24.49
CA TYR A 64 13.60 39.48 -25.04
C TYR A 64 13.85 40.64 -25.98
N ALA A 65 14.85 41.49 -25.67
CA ALA A 65 15.24 42.61 -26.52
C ALA A 65 15.95 42.17 -27.81
N GLU A 66 16.58 40.98 -27.82
CA GLU A 66 17.32 40.44 -28.98
C GLU A 66 16.33 39.86 -30.03
N GLU A 67 15.49 38.90 -29.69
CA GLU A 67 14.58 38.19 -30.62
C GLU A 67 13.17 37.96 -30.08
N GLY A 68 12.74 38.73 -29.08
CA GLY A 68 11.41 38.62 -28.47
C GLY A 68 11.22 37.37 -27.60
N PHE A 69 9.99 36.92 -27.45
CA PHE A 69 9.64 35.86 -26.49
C PHE A 69 10.20 34.47 -26.91
N SER A 70 10.52 34.26 -28.19
CA SER A 70 11.21 33.07 -28.70
C SER A 70 12.57 32.89 -28.04
N GLU A 71 13.38 33.96 -27.99
CA GLU A 71 14.70 33.92 -27.39
C GLU A 71 14.62 33.79 -25.85
N VAL A 72 13.58 34.33 -25.23
CA VAL A 72 13.31 34.10 -23.80
C VAL A 72 13.17 32.60 -23.49
N ARG A 73 12.45 31.83 -24.35
CA ARG A 73 12.32 30.39 -24.21
C ARG A 73 13.67 29.69 -24.32
N THR A 74 14.47 30.08 -25.31
CA THR A 74 15.81 29.54 -25.54
C THR A 74 16.75 29.84 -24.37
N GLU A 75 16.76 31.09 -23.89
CA GLU A 75 17.62 31.52 -22.78
C GLU A 75 17.23 30.79 -21.48
N LYS A 76 15.93 30.59 -21.24
CA LYS A 76 15.43 29.74 -20.08
C LYS A 76 16.07 28.35 -20.15
N HIS A 77 16.15 27.69 -21.32
CA HIS A 77 16.76 26.37 -21.43
C HIS A 77 18.28 26.40 -21.27
N ARG A 78 18.97 27.50 -21.71
CA ARG A 78 20.38 27.68 -21.43
C ARG A 78 20.67 27.80 -19.94
N ARG A 79 19.86 28.59 -19.20
CA ARG A 79 19.98 28.70 -17.73
C ARG A 79 19.65 27.38 -17.02
N LEU A 80 18.66 26.65 -17.50
CA LEU A 80 18.38 25.30 -17.01
C LEU A 80 19.59 24.37 -17.18
N ALA A 81 20.25 24.40 -18.33
CA ALA A 81 21.45 23.62 -18.58
C ALA A 81 22.63 24.01 -17.67
N ALA A 82 22.81 25.31 -17.40
CA ALA A 82 23.84 25.82 -16.49
C ALA A 82 23.55 25.35 -15.02
N ILE A 83 22.32 25.46 -14.56
CA ILE A 83 21.92 24.94 -13.24
C ILE A 83 22.16 23.42 -13.14
N ALA A 84 21.77 22.66 -14.19
CA ALA A 84 21.97 21.22 -14.22
C ALA A 84 23.46 20.83 -14.21
N ALA A 85 24.30 21.61 -14.87
CA ALA A 85 25.75 21.40 -14.88
C ALA A 85 26.36 21.56 -13.49
N ALA A 86 25.98 22.62 -12.77
CA ALA A 86 26.44 22.87 -11.40
C ALA A 86 25.95 21.80 -10.41
N ASP A 87 24.67 21.37 -10.55
CA ASP A 87 24.07 20.30 -9.74
C ASP A 87 24.78 18.96 -9.97
N LEU A 88 24.98 18.56 -11.23
CA LEU A 88 25.61 17.30 -11.58
C LEU A 88 27.08 17.24 -11.18
N ASN A 89 27.76 18.39 -11.19
CA ASN A 89 29.16 18.50 -10.78
C ASN A 89 29.33 18.63 -9.24
N GLY A 90 28.20 18.72 -8.48
CA GLY A 90 28.21 18.84 -7.02
C GLY A 90 28.71 20.20 -6.50
N GLU A 91 28.67 21.25 -7.33
CA GLU A 91 29.11 22.60 -6.99
C GLU A 91 28.10 23.37 -6.15
N VAL A 92 26.83 23.00 -6.28
CA VAL A 92 25.70 23.60 -5.56
C VAL A 92 24.90 22.55 -4.79
N SER A 93 24.28 22.94 -3.70
CA SER A 93 23.42 22.06 -2.93
C SER A 93 22.05 21.89 -3.63
N LEU A 94 21.29 20.84 -3.24
CA LEU A 94 19.90 20.69 -3.67
C LEU A 94 19.08 21.95 -3.37
N ASP A 95 19.29 22.54 -2.20
CA ASP A 95 18.55 23.72 -1.73
C ASP A 95 18.80 24.92 -2.67
N ASP A 96 20.05 25.10 -3.14
CA ASP A 96 20.40 26.12 -4.12
C ASP A 96 19.79 25.85 -5.50
N VAL A 97 19.79 24.58 -5.94
CA VAL A 97 19.20 24.16 -7.22
C VAL A 97 17.70 24.48 -7.28
N VAL A 98 16.92 24.08 -6.24
CA VAL A 98 15.47 24.31 -6.24
C VAL A 98 15.10 25.78 -6.13
N ALA A 99 15.92 26.58 -5.41
CA ALA A 99 15.79 28.03 -5.35
C ALA A 99 16.05 28.66 -6.72
N ALA A 100 17.16 28.32 -7.37
CA ALA A 100 17.51 28.83 -8.70
C ALA A 100 16.46 28.50 -9.77
N LEU A 101 15.94 27.26 -9.76
CA LEU A 101 14.85 26.87 -10.67
C LEU A 101 13.58 27.69 -10.42
N SER A 102 13.30 28.03 -9.15
CA SER A 102 12.15 28.84 -8.78
C SER A 102 12.35 30.31 -9.16
N ASP A 103 13.54 30.86 -8.98
CA ASP A 103 13.91 32.22 -9.36
C ASP A 103 13.88 32.42 -10.88
N LEU A 104 14.35 31.43 -11.64
CA LEU A 104 14.26 31.41 -13.10
C LEU A 104 12.79 31.40 -13.57
N ALA A 105 11.92 30.67 -12.87
CA ALA A 105 10.49 30.64 -13.16
C ALA A 105 9.82 31.98 -12.84
N ASP A 106 10.13 32.59 -11.70
CA ASP A 106 9.59 33.91 -11.29
C ASP A 106 10.03 35.01 -12.30
N ALA A 107 11.30 34.98 -12.74
CA ALA A 107 11.80 35.88 -13.76
C ALA A 107 11.06 35.68 -15.11
N SER A 108 10.86 34.42 -15.51
CA SER A 108 10.12 34.07 -16.74
C SER A 108 8.66 34.52 -16.69
N LEU A 109 7.99 34.37 -15.53
CA LEU A 109 6.63 34.88 -15.31
C LEU A 109 6.56 36.41 -15.40
N THR A 110 7.58 37.11 -14.90
CA THR A 110 7.68 38.55 -14.95
C THR A 110 7.78 39.04 -16.40
N VAL A 111 8.71 38.50 -17.18
CA VAL A 111 8.88 38.85 -18.61
C VAL A 111 7.62 38.46 -19.41
N ALA A 112 6.99 37.34 -19.08
CA ALA A 112 5.74 36.93 -19.74
C ALA A 112 4.58 37.89 -19.48
N LEU A 113 4.45 38.46 -18.25
CA LEU A 113 3.43 39.51 -17.96
C LEU A 113 3.66 40.76 -18.79
N GLU A 114 4.92 41.18 -18.95
CA GLU A 114 5.29 42.32 -19.79
C GLU A 114 4.96 42.06 -21.29
N TYR A 115 5.34 40.84 -21.76
CA TYR A 115 5.07 40.45 -23.15
C TYR A 115 3.58 40.44 -23.51
N VAL A 116 2.70 40.00 -22.59
CA VAL A 116 1.24 40.01 -22.85
C VAL A 116 0.58 41.35 -22.56
N ASP A 117 1.34 42.37 -22.19
CA ASP A 117 0.85 43.72 -21.80
C ASP A 117 -0.21 43.62 -20.70
N ALA A 118 0.11 42.88 -19.61
CA ALA A 118 -0.80 42.66 -18.52
C ALA A 118 -1.08 43.94 -17.73
N PRO A 119 -2.34 44.17 -17.26
CA PRO A 119 -2.65 45.33 -16.41
C PRO A 119 -1.75 45.37 -15.17
N LYS A 120 -1.33 46.61 -14.79
CA LYS A 120 -0.39 46.82 -13.66
C LYS A 120 -0.88 46.24 -12.32
N GLY A 121 -2.20 46.13 -12.13
CA GLY A 121 -2.81 45.57 -10.92
C GLY A 121 -2.87 44.02 -10.89
N VAL A 122 -2.38 43.33 -11.91
CA VAL A 122 -2.34 41.85 -11.91
C VAL A 122 -1.15 41.34 -11.11
N SER A 123 -1.42 40.39 -10.26
CA SER A 123 -0.38 39.66 -9.53
C SER A 123 -0.51 38.15 -9.71
N ILE A 124 0.63 37.47 -9.81
CA ILE A 124 0.74 36.00 -9.85
C ILE A 124 1.16 35.51 -8.47
N ILE A 125 0.35 34.63 -7.91
CA ILE A 125 0.63 33.94 -6.67
C ILE A 125 1.17 32.55 -7.00
N GLY A 126 2.43 32.28 -6.65
CA GLY A 126 3.04 30.96 -6.74
C GLY A 126 2.48 30.05 -5.66
N MET A 127 2.08 28.85 -6.08
CA MET A 127 1.53 27.80 -5.25
C MET A 127 2.44 26.56 -5.32
N GLY A 128 2.12 25.53 -4.55
CA GLY A 128 2.81 24.24 -4.63
C GLY A 128 4.34 24.37 -4.52
N LYS A 129 5.08 23.74 -5.44
CA LYS A 129 6.55 23.80 -5.45
C LYS A 129 7.08 25.21 -5.77
N LEU A 130 6.44 25.95 -6.67
CA LEU A 130 6.81 27.33 -6.96
C LEU A 130 6.64 28.21 -5.72
N GLY A 131 5.49 28.10 -5.05
CA GLY A 131 5.21 28.86 -3.82
C GLY A 131 6.20 28.57 -2.70
N GLY A 132 6.66 27.33 -2.58
CA GLY A 132 7.69 26.91 -1.62
C GLY A 132 9.12 27.27 -2.03
N SER A 133 9.35 27.84 -3.22
CA SER A 133 10.68 27.97 -3.84
C SER A 133 11.43 26.62 -3.93
N GLU A 134 10.68 25.56 -4.31
CA GLU A 134 11.16 24.17 -4.32
C GLU A 134 10.92 23.50 -5.69
N LEU A 135 11.07 24.24 -6.81
CA LEU A 135 10.85 23.69 -8.15
C LEU A 135 11.82 22.58 -8.50
N ASN A 136 11.36 21.66 -9.35
CA ASN A 136 12.16 20.65 -10.02
C ASN A 136 12.47 21.08 -11.47
N TYR A 137 13.34 20.30 -12.14
CA TYR A 137 13.70 20.53 -13.56
C TYR A 137 12.49 20.48 -14.50
N ALA A 138 11.53 19.61 -14.26
CA ALA A 138 10.32 19.44 -15.09
C ALA A 138 9.02 19.56 -14.28
N SER A 139 8.94 20.51 -13.36
CA SER A 139 7.73 20.82 -12.62
C SER A 139 6.73 21.56 -13.48
N ASP A 140 5.43 21.29 -13.22
CA ASP A 140 4.38 22.26 -13.50
C ASP A 140 4.57 23.47 -12.57
N ILE A 141 4.21 24.64 -13.06
CA ILE A 141 4.15 25.87 -12.27
C ILE A 141 2.72 26.07 -11.80
N ASP A 142 2.50 25.81 -10.51
CA ASP A 142 1.20 26.02 -9.86
C ASP A 142 1.02 27.50 -9.54
N VAL A 143 -0.01 28.15 -10.13
CA VAL A 143 -0.24 29.58 -9.92
C VAL A 143 -1.71 29.92 -9.74
N MET A 144 -1.97 31.04 -9.05
CA MET A 144 -3.25 31.76 -9.02
C MET A 144 -3.05 33.20 -9.45
N PHE A 145 -4.06 33.79 -10.06
CA PHE A 145 -4.03 35.19 -10.50
C PHE A 145 -5.01 36.04 -9.67
N VAL A 146 -4.50 37.13 -9.12
CA VAL A 146 -5.33 38.12 -8.38
C VAL A 146 -5.16 39.52 -9.02
N THR A 147 -6.19 40.31 -8.95
CA THR A 147 -6.16 41.68 -9.48
C THR A 147 -6.92 42.67 -8.59
N ASP A 148 -6.50 43.93 -8.56
CA ASP A 148 -7.24 45.06 -8.01
C ASP A 148 -7.98 45.84 -9.10
N GLY A 149 -7.77 45.49 -10.39
CA GLY A 149 -8.39 46.11 -11.54
C GLY A 149 -9.54 45.29 -12.12
N ASP A 150 -9.83 45.52 -13.42
CA ASP A 150 -10.86 44.79 -14.17
C ASP A 150 -10.49 43.33 -14.34
N ALA A 151 -11.28 42.44 -13.72
CA ALA A 151 -11.04 41.00 -13.73
C ALA A 151 -11.17 40.38 -15.14
N ILE A 152 -12.00 40.94 -16.03
CA ILE A 152 -12.20 40.44 -17.40
C ILE A 152 -10.98 40.74 -18.25
N VAL A 153 -10.47 41.97 -18.18
CA VAL A 153 -9.24 42.37 -18.88
C VAL A 153 -8.06 41.58 -18.37
N SER A 154 -7.93 41.47 -17.06
CA SER A 154 -6.89 40.69 -16.40
C SER A 154 -6.93 39.19 -16.77
N ALA A 155 -8.16 38.60 -16.89
CA ALA A 155 -8.32 37.20 -17.29
C ALA A 155 -7.89 36.96 -18.75
N LYS A 156 -8.09 37.90 -19.66
CA LYS A 156 -7.60 37.79 -21.03
C LYS A 156 -6.07 37.80 -21.09
N ALA A 157 -5.41 38.69 -20.34
CA ALA A 157 -3.97 38.76 -20.24
C ALA A 157 -3.39 37.48 -19.60
N ALA A 158 -3.97 37.03 -18.48
CA ALA A 158 -3.58 35.77 -17.83
C ALA A 158 -3.76 34.55 -18.76
N GLY A 159 -4.86 34.50 -19.53
CA GLY A 159 -5.09 33.43 -20.52
C GLY A 159 -4.04 33.42 -21.62
N ARG A 160 -3.63 34.58 -22.14
CA ARG A 160 -2.52 34.67 -23.10
C ARG A 160 -1.21 34.24 -22.48
N LEU A 161 -0.90 34.67 -21.27
CA LEU A 161 0.32 34.26 -20.55
C LEU A 161 0.41 32.72 -20.39
N VAL A 162 -0.68 32.09 -19.93
CA VAL A 162 -0.76 30.62 -19.79
C VAL A 162 -0.52 29.93 -21.15
N GLN A 163 -1.10 30.47 -22.22
CA GLN A 163 -0.92 29.95 -23.56
C GLN A 163 0.52 30.11 -24.05
N GLU A 164 1.12 31.30 -23.91
CA GLU A 164 2.48 31.58 -24.39
C GLU A 164 3.55 30.77 -23.67
N LEU A 165 3.48 30.68 -22.36
CA LEU A 165 4.42 29.83 -21.59
C LEU A 165 4.21 28.35 -21.86
N GLY A 166 2.95 27.92 -22.08
CA GLY A 166 2.53 26.54 -22.28
C GLY A 166 2.60 26.04 -23.71
N SER A 167 2.79 26.90 -24.70
CA SER A 167 2.82 26.51 -26.11
C SER A 167 4.08 25.71 -26.44
N SER A 168 3.89 24.67 -27.28
CA SER A 168 5.02 23.96 -27.90
C SER A 168 5.51 24.74 -29.09
N ALA A 169 6.72 25.31 -29.00
CA ALA A 169 7.41 26.04 -30.05
C ALA A 169 8.68 25.27 -30.51
N PRO A 170 9.28 25.64 -31.64
CA PRO A 170 10.53 25.02 -32.07
C PRO A 170 11.65 25.09 -31.03
N GLU A 171 11.68 26.14 -30.22
CA GLU A 171 12.61 26.35 -29.10
C GLU A 171 12.27 25.52 -27.84
N GLY A 172 11.18 24.79 -27.89
CA GLY A 172 10.64 24.05 -26.77
C GLY A 172 9.51 24.80 -26.01
N GLN A 173 8.97 24.17 -25.01
CA GLN A 173 7.98 24.74 -24.11
C GLN A 173 8.69 25.45 -22.95
N ALA A 174 8.30 26.69 -22.62
CA ALA A 174 8.89 27.38 -21.49
C ALA A 174 8.49 26.70 -20.16
N TYR A 175 7.20 26.68 -19.87
CA TYR A 175 6.66 26.02 -18.66
C TYR A 175 5.23 25.54 -18.89
N ARG A 176 4.86 24.42 -18.25
CA ARG A 176 3.46 24.05 -18.08
C ARG A 176 2.88 24.80 -16.89
N ILE A 177 1.79 25.53 -17.10
CA ILE A 177 1.13 26.31 -16.06
C ILE A 177 -0.09 25.55 -15.56
N ASP A 178 -0.12 25.26 -14.26
CA ASP A 178 -1.30 24.68 -13.58
C ASP A 178 -2.00 25.74 -12.73
N THR A 179 -3.27 25.97 -13.03
CA THR A 179 -4.13 26.92 -12.32
C THR A 179 -5.22 26.24 -11.49
N ASN A 180 -5.15 24.92 -11.30
CA ASN A 180 -6.21 24.15 -10.66
C ASN A 180 -6.31 24.36 -9.14
N LEU A 181 -5.29 24.94 -8.50
CA LEU A 181 -5.33 25.28 -7.07
C LEU A 181 -6.13 26.56 -6.76
N ARG A 182 -6.63 27.28 -7.81
CA ARG A 182 -7.52 28.42 -7.59
C ARG A 182 -8.88 28.00 -7.05
N PRO A 183 -9.63 28.88 -6.39
CA PRO A 183 -11.00 28.64 -5.94
C PRO A 183 -11.86 27.97 -7.01
N GLU A 184 -12.60 26.90 -6.65
CA GLU A 184 -13.44 26.08 -7.54
C GLU A 184 -12.65 25.33 -8.65
N GLY A 185 -11.31 25.37 -8.64
CA GLY A 185 -10.45 24.71 -9.59
C GLY A 185 -10.74 25.10 -11.05
N ARG A 186 -10.92 24.12 -11.93
CA ARG A 186 -11.19 24.36 -13.36
C ARG A 186 -12.52 25.05 -13.62
N ASN A 187 -13.46 24.99 -12.71
CA ASN A 187 -14.79 25.57 -12.87
C ASN A 187 -14.85 27.07 -12.46
N GLY A 188 -13.86 27.52 -11.68
CA GLY A 188 -13.77 28.90 -11.24
C GLY A 188 -13.11 29.84 -12.26
N PRO A 189 -13.36 31.17 -12.18
CA PRO A 189 -12.71 32.14 -13.03
C PRO A 189 -11.19 32.10 -12.89
N LEU A 190 -10.47 32.39 -13.98
CA LEU A 190 -9.00 32.35 -14.01
C LEU A 190 -8.37 33.43 -13.13
N VAL A 191 -8.98 34.64 -13.11
CA VAL A 191 -8.55 35.78 -12.29
C VAL A 191 -9.70 36.20 -11.39
N ARG A 192 -9.41 36.55 -10.15
CA ARG A 192 -10.36 37.06 -9.17
C ARG A 192 -9.83 38.34 -8.53
N SER A 193 -10.72 39.19 -8.06
CA SER A 193 -10.34 40.26 -7.15
C SER A 193 -9.98 39.74 -5.77
N LEU A 194 -9.26 40.57 -5.01
CA LEU A 194 -8.89 40.25 -3.62
C LEU A 194 -10.12 39.89 -2.76
N ASP A 195 -11.19 40.75 -2.84
CA ASP A 195 -12.43 40.52 -2.07
C ASP A 195 -13.10 39.19 -2.42
N SER A 196 -13.12 38.84 -3.71
CA SER A 196 -13.68 37.56 -4.17
C SER A 196 -12.88 36.33 -3.66
N TYR A 197 -11.58 36.47 -3.54
CA TYR A 197 -10.74 35.41 -2.90
C TYR A 197 -11.07 35.27 -1.42
N LEU A 198 -11.15 36.37 -0.68
CA LEU A 198 -11.43 36.38 0.74
C LEU A 198 -12.80 35.82 1.07
N GLU A 199 -13.84 36.27 0.31
CA GLU A 199 -15.19 35.74 0.49
C GLU A 199 -15.24 34.22 0.28
N TYR A 200 -14.55 33.71 -0.76
CA TYR A 200 -14.49 32.27 -1.02
C TYR A 200 -13.80 31.50 0.13
N TYR A 201 -12.61 31.93 0.54
CA TYR A 201 -11.86 31.23 1.58
C TYR A 201 -12.54 31.32 2.96
N GLN A 202 -13.29 32.34 3.25
CA GLN A 202 -14.05 32.45 4.50
C GLN A 202 -15.27 31.52 4.54
N ARG A 203 -15.93 31.27 3.41
CA ARG A 203 -17.25 30.60 3.37
C ARG A 203 -17.23 29.18 2.80
N TRP A 204 -16.38 28.91 1.81
CA TRP A 204 -16.50 27.72 0.97
C TRP A 204 -15.27 26.83 0.94
N ALA A 205 -14.12 27.32 1.36
CA ALA A 205 -12.87 26.60 1.26
C ALA A 205 -12.83 25.32 2.13
N LYS A 206 -12.27 24.30 1.56
CA LYS A 206 -12.06 22.99 2.23
C LYS A 206 -10.69 22.94 2.92
N ALA A 207 -10.52 22.02 3.86
CA ALA A 207 -9.28 21.88 4.64
C ALA A 207 -8.02 21.76 3.77
N TRP A 208 -8.09 21.07 2.63
CA TRP A 208 -6.95 20.91 1.72
C TRP A 208 -6.55 22.22 1.00
N GLU A 209 -7.47 23.14 0.80
CA GLU A 209 -7.14 24.45 0.18
C GLU A 209 -6.34 25.31 1.15
N TYR A 210 -6.65 25.27 2.46
CA TYR A 210 -5.81 25.92 3.47
C TYR A 210 -4.42 25.28 3.55
N GLN A 211 -4.33 23.96 3.39
CA GLN A 211 -3.04 23.26 3.31
C GLN A 211 -2.23 23.71 2.09
N ALA A 212 -2.86 23.88 0.93
CA ALA A 212 -2.20 24.38 -0.28
C ALA A 212 -1.71 25.84 -0.10
N LEU A 213 -2.48 26.67 0.60
CA LEU A 213 -2.16 28.08 0.87
C LEU A 213 -0.96 28.28 1.82
N ILE A 214 -0.50 27.25 2.55
CA ILE A 214 0.75 27.33 3.35
C ILE A 214 1.91 27.82 2.48
N LYS A 215 1.97 27.36 1.22
CA LYS A 215 3.03 27.68 0.26
C LYS A 215 2.76 28.93 -0.58
N ALA A 216 1.63 29.61 -0.42
CA ALA A 216 1.30 30.77 -1.21
C ALA A 216 2.32 31.91 -1.02
N ARG A 217 2.82 32.48 -2.16
CA ARG A 217 3.66 33.67 -2.17
C ARG A 217 3.45 34.49 -3.44
N HIS A 218 3.77 35.76 -3.39
CA HIS A 218 3.91 36.58 -4.58
C HIS A 218 5.06 36.06 -5.46
N ALA A 219 4.79 35.80 -6.74
CA ALA A 219 5.78 35.31 -7.71
C ALA A 219 6.12 36.37 -8.76
N ALA A 220 5.13 37.07 -9.35
CA ALA A 220 5.34 38.09 -10.36
C ALA A 220 4.18 39.10 -10.41
N GLY A 221 4.37 40.22 -11.08
CA GLY A 221 3.37 41.30 -11.26
C GLY A 221 3.31 42.24 -10.07
N SER A 222 2.12 42.73 -9.73
CA SER A 222 1.92 43.67 -8.63
C SER A 222 2.24 43.07 -7.28
N ALA A 223 3.33 43.51 -6.65
CA ALA A 223 3.75 43.02 -5.35
C ALA A 223 2.76 43.40 -4.26
N ASP A 224 2.18 44.62 -4.32
CA ASP A 224 1.23 45.10 -3.33
C ASP A 224 -0.02 44.22 -3.29
N VAL A 225 -0.63 43.93 -4.44
CA VAL A 225 -1.80 43.07 -4.55
C VAL A 225 -1.52 41.65 -4.13
N GLY A 226 -0.35 41.12 -4.54
CA GLY A 226 0.06 39.75 -4.19
C GLY A 226 0.30 39.57 -2.71
N VAL A 227 1.03 40.49 -2.07
CA VAL A 227 1.30 40.44 -0.62
C VAL A 227 0.01 40.64 0.17
N GLN A 228 -0.87 41.56 -0.23
CA GLN A 228 -2.16 41.74 0.43
C GLN A 228 -2.99 40.46 0.44
N LEU A 229 -3.08 39.71 -0.67
CA LEU A 229 -3.79 38.43 -0.69
C LEU A 229 -3.17 37.40 0.27
N VAL A 230 -1.84 37.25 0.22
CA VAL A 230 -1.13 36.28 1.08
C VAL A 230 -1.32 36.61 2.56
N ASP A 231 -1.23 37.89 2.92
CA ASP A 231 -1.40 38.32 4.32
C ASP A 231 -2.84 38.19 4.78
N ALA A 232 -3.81 38.48 3.93
CA ALA A 232 -5.23 38.41 4.24
C ALA A 232 -5.72 36.95 4.42
N VAL A 233 -5.15 35.97 3.69
CA VAL A 233 -5.51 34.56 3.87
C VAL A 233 -4.77 33.87 5.01
N ARG A 234 -3.65 34.44 5.49
CA ARG A 234 -2.80 33.84 6.55
C ARG A 234 -3.57 33.51 7.85
N PRO A 235 -4.46 34.37 8.40
CA PRO A 235 -5.25 34.03 9.59
C PRO A 235 -6.24 32.89 9.35
N LEU A 236 -6.68 32.67 8.10
CA LEU A 236 -7.57 31.57 7.74
C LEU A 236 -6.82 30.24 7.64
N VAL A 237 -5.56 30.29 7.20
CA VAL A 237 -4.65 29.13 7.13
C VAL A 237 -4.20 28.74 8.54
N PHE A 238 -3.84 29.72 9.39
CA PHE A 238 -3.30 29.52 10.75
C PHE A 238 -4.22 30.17 11.79
N PRO A 239 -5.45 29.63 12.00
CA PRO A 239 -6.30 30.12 13.09
C PRO A 239 -5.73 29.73 14.45
N GLU A 240 -6.05 30.48 15.52
CA GLU A 240 -5.59 30.15 16.89
C GLU A 240 -5.83 28.70 17.29
N ARG A 241 -6.93 28.11 16.80
CA ARG A 241 -7.26 26.69 17.01
C ARG A 241 -7.62 26.05 15.68
N PHE A 242 -6.73 25.19 15.20
CA PHE A 242 -7.02 24.35 14.04
C PHE A 242 -7.90 23.17 14.48
N GLY A 243 -9.18 23.20 14.14
CA GLY A 243 -10.19 22.25 14.62
C GLY A 243 -9.89 20.80 14.22
N GLY A 244 -10.19 19.86 15.11
CA GLY A 244 -9.98 18.42 14.87
C GLY A 244 -10.70 17.87 13.63
N GLU A 245 -11.81 18.50 13.20
CA GLU A 245 -12.52 18.15 11.97
C GLU A 245 -11.66 18.43 10.73
N ARG A 246 -11.01 19.59 10.66
CA ARG A 246 -10.08 19.93 9.56
C ARG A 246 -8.88 18.98 9.49
N VAL A 247 -8.33 18.59 10.64
CA VAL A 247 -7.26 17.55 10.73
C VAL A 247 -7.75 16.23 10.17
N SER A 248 -8.96 15.82 10.55
CA SER A 248 -9.61 14.61 10.04
C SER A 248 -9.78 14.63 8.52
N ASP A 249 -10.21 15.77 7.96
CA ASP A 249 -10.43 15.90 6.52
C ASP A 249 -9.11 15.82 5.72
N ILE A 250 -8.02 16.41 6.24
CA ILE A 250 -6.68 16.30 5.63
C ILE A 250 -6.22 14.84 5.62
N ARG A 251 -6.46 14.10 6.70
CA ARG A 251 -6.11 12.67 6.78
C ARG A 251 -6.90 11.82 5.81
N LYS A 252 -8.23 11.99 5.75
CA LYS A 252 -9.08 11.32 4.77
C LYS A 252 -8.67 11.62 3.33
N MET A 253 -8.20 12.83 3.07
CA MET A 253 -7.68 13.18 1.76
C MET A 253 -6.39 12.43 1.46
N LYS A 254 -5.46 12.34 2.42
CA LYS A 254 -4.21 11.58 2.27
C LYS A 254 -4.50 10.10 1.99
N GLU A 255 -5.41 9.47 2.73
CA GLU A 255 -5.84 8.08 2.52
C GLU A 255 -6.40 7.86 1.11
N ARG A 256 -7.27 8.77 0.62
CA ARG A 256 -7.79 8.69 -0.76
C ARG A 256 -6.68 8.81 -1.81
N LEU A 257 -5.66 9.63 -1.56
CA LEU A 257 -4.51 9.76 -2.46
C LEU A 257 -3.66 8.49 -2.46
N GLU A 258 -3.45 7.85 -1.31
CA GLU A 258 -2.76 6.56 -1.21
C GLU A 258 -3.54 5.46 -1.95
N ASP A 259 -4.84 5.34 -1.72
CA ASP A 259 -5.70 4.40 -2.45
C ASP A 259 -5.70 4.62 -3.95
N HIS A 260 -5.62 5.88 -4.39
CA HIS A 260 -5.53 6.22 -5.80
C HIS A 260 -4.17 5.82 -6.38
N ALA A 261 -3.08 6.06 -5.65
CA ALA A 261 -1.72 5.68 -6.05
C ALA A 261 -1.60 4.15 -6.20
N VAL A 262 -2.10 3.38 -5.23
CA VAL A 262 -2.17 1.91 -5.27
C VAL A 262 -2.93 1.41 -6.51
N ARG A 263 -4.12 1.97 -6.76
CA ARG A 263 -4.92 1.60 -7.94
C ARG A 263 -4.25 1.97 -9.26
N SER A 264 -3.56 3.10 -9.30
CA SER A 264 -2.82 3.55 -10.48
C SER A 264 -1.61 2.67 -10.76
N ALA A 265 -0.83 2.32 -9.74
CA ALA A 265 0.32 1.42 -9.83
C ALA A 265 -0.10 0.04 -10.36
N ARG A 266 -1.18 -0.54 -9.83
CA ARG A 266 -1.73 -1.81 -10.29
C ARG A 266 -2.16 -1.78 -11.77
N ARG A 267 -2.83 -0.70 -12.22
CA ARG A 267 -3.22 -0.53 -13.63
C ARG A 267 -2.01 -0.44 -14.56
N SER A 268 -0.95 0.23 -14.12
CA SER A 268 0.27 0.45 -14.89
C SER A 268 1.28 -0.69 -14.77
N LYS A 269 0.98 -1.75 -14.02
CA LYS A 269 1.90 -2.85 -13.68
C LYS A 269 3.24 -2.32 -13.12
N LEU A 270 3.16 -1.32 -12.25
CA LEU A 270 4.27 -0.74 -11.52
C LEU A 270 4.22 -1.17 -10.06
N SER A 271 5.36 -1.28 -9.42
CA SER A 271 5.42 -1.42 -7.96
C SER A 271 5.09 -0.08 -7.29
N GLU A 272 4.37 -0.11 -6.18
CA GLU A 272 4.05 1.09 -5.40
C GLU A 272 5.32 1.76 -4.84
N VAL A 273 6.36 0.99 -4.54
CA VAL A 273 7.67 1.48 -4.08
C VAL A 273 8.51 2.12 -5.18
N ASP A 274 8.14 1.95 -6.46
CA ASP A 274 8.83 2.60 -7.58
C ASP A 274 8.38 4.08 -7.76
N ASP A 275 7.30 4.52 -7.11
CA ASP A 275 6.85 5.93 -7.13
C ASP A 275 7.50 6.72 -5.99
N VAL A 276 8.55 7.47 -6.33
CA VAL A 276 9.32 8.29 -5.36
C VAL A 276 8.50 9.40 -4.70
N LYS A 277 7.38 9.81 -5.30
CA LYS A 277 6.55 10.91 -4.81
C LYS A 277 5.33 10.43 -4.05
N LEU A 278 4.56 9.51 -4.63
CA LEU A 278 3.27 9.08 -4.11
C LEU A 278 3.33 7.74 -3.38
N GLY A 279 4.40 6.97 -3.58
CA GLY A 279 4.61 5.68 -2.91
C GLY A 279 4.78 5.82 -1.40
N PRO A 280 4.59 4.73 -0.65
CA PRO A 280 4.78 4.73 0.80
C PRO A 280 6.20 5.15 1.18
N GLY A 281 6.34 6.14 2.06
CA GLY A 281 7.63 6.72 2.44
C GLY A 281 8.21 7.70 1.41
N GLY A 282 7.46 8.05 0.35
CA GLY A 282 7.87 9.01 -0.67
C GLY A 282 7.82 10.48 -0.22
N ILE A 283 8.16 11.38 -1.12
CA ILE A 283 8.25 12.84 -0.88
C ILE A 283 6.96 13.38 -0.22
N ARG A 284 5.80 12.94 -0.70
CA ARG A 284 4.50 13.42 -0.23
C ARG A 284 4.21 13.05 1.22
N ASP A 285 4.73 11.96 1.73
CA ASP A 285 4.58 11.60 3.14
C ASP A 285 5.28 12.64 4.03
N ILE A 286 6.48 13.05 3.67
CA ILE A 286 7.22 14.11 4.41
C ILE A 286 6.46 15.43 4.34
N GLU A 287 6.06 15.86 3.14
CA GLU A 287 5.31 17.12 2.93
C GLU A 287 4.02 17.16 3.75
N PHE A 288 3.22 16.07 3.76
CA PHE A 288 1.98 16.00 4.51
C PHE A 288 2.18 16.03 6.02
N ALA A 289 3.20 15.33 6.54
CA ALA A 289 3.52 15.36 7.98
C ALA A 289 3.90 16.78 8.42
N VAL A 290 4.79 17.43 7.66
CA VAL A 290 5.24 18.81 7.95
C VAL A 290 4.07 19.79 7.89
N GLN A 291 3.29 19.78 6.80
CA GLN A 291 2.18 20.71 6.61
C GLN A 291 1.06 20.52 7.63
N LEU A 292 0.76 19.26 8.03
CA LEU A 292 -0.22 19.03 9.09
C LEU A 292 0.22 19.65 10.41
N LEU A 293 1.49 19.46 10.79
CA LEU A 293 2.02 20.04 12.03
C LEU A 293 2.08 21.57 11.96
N GLN A 294 2.40 22.14 10.79
CA GLN A 294 2.33 23.60 10.57
C GLN A 294 0.90 24.13 10.79
N LEU A 295 -0.13 23.46 10.25
CA LEU A 295 -1.53 23.86 10.42
C LEU A 295 -1.97 23.74 11.89
N VAL A 296 -1.52 22.72 12.61
CA VAL A 296 -1.89 22.49 14.02
C VAL A 296 -1.23 23.53 14.94
N HIS A 297 0.04 23.84 14.71
CA HIS A 297 0.83 24.68 15.63
C HIS A 297 1.00 26.13 15.16
N GLY A 298 0.87 26.38 13.87
CA GLY A 298 1.12 27.69 13.29
C GLY A 298 0.15 28.80 13.72
N GLY A 299 -0.97 28.46 14.35
CA GLY A 299 -1.86 29.45 14.96
C GLY A 299 -1.24 30.16 16.17
N THR A 300 -0.44 29.43 16.96
CA THR A 300 0.19 29.89 18.18
C THR A 300 1.69 30.12 18.05
N ASP A 301 2.33 29.52 17.06
CA ASP A 301 3.79 29.64 16.83
C ASP A 301 4.03 30.08 15.37
N GLU A 302 4.41 31.34 15.19
CA GLU A 302 4.68 31.90 13.88
C GLU A 302 5.94 31.34 13.22
N SER A 303 6.90 30.87 13.98
CA SER A 303 8.18 30.37 13.48
C SER A 303 8.00 29.16 12.53
N VAL A 304 6.95 28.36 12.74
CA VAL A 304 6.64 27.18 11.91
C VAL A 304 5.92 27.53 10.61
N ARG A 305 5.51 28.80 10.37
CA ARG A 305 4.82 29.26 9.15
C ARG A 305 5.78 29.39 7.96
N GLN A 306 6.62 28.40 7.73
CA GLN A 306 7.58 28.37 6.63
C GLN A 306 6.93 27.81 5.36
N ARG A 307 7.25 28.37 4.17
CA ARG A 307 6.72 27.91 2.89
C ARG A 307 7.45 26.66 2.36
N ALA A 308 8.78 26.68 2.48
CA ALA A 308 9.61 25.56 2.05
C ALA A 308 9.63 24.42 3.09
N THR A 309 9.66 23.18 2.60
CA THR A 309 9.50 21.96 3.43
C THR A 309 10.67 21.77 4.40
N LEU A 310 11.93 22.00 3.98
CA LEU A 310 13.09 21.83 4.85
C LEU A 310 13.17 22.90 5.96
N PRO A 311 12.99 24.21 5.69
CA PRO A 311 12.88 25.22 6.71
C PRO A 311 11.70 24.98 7.67
N ALA A 312 10.56 24.53 7.16
CA ALA A 312 9.40 24.17 8.00
C ALA A 312 9.74 23.02 8.94
N LEU A 313 10.37 21.97 8.45
CA LEU A 313 10.80 20.83 9.24
C LEU A 313 11.81 21.24 10.32
N GLN A 314 12.75 22.12 10.00
CA GLN A 314 13.70 22.66 10.96
C GLN A 314 13.02 23.48 12.05
N ALA A 315 12.08 24.36 11.69
CA ALA A 315 11.31 25.15 12.64
C ALA A 315 10.47 24.27 13.58
N LEU A 316 9.85 23.19 13.05
CA LEU A 316 9.11 22.23 13.85
C LEU A 316 9.99 21.47 14.86
N VAL A 317 11.24 21.17 14.51
CA VAL A 317 12.22 20.58 15.44
C VAL A 317 12.60 21.58 16.51
N GLN A 318 12.91 22.83 16.14
CA GLN A 318 13.28 23.88 17.07
C GLN A 318 12.14 24.21 18.04
N GLY A 319 10.89 24.17 17.58
CA GLY A 319 9.70 24.32 18.43
C GLY A 319 9.37 23.10 19.29
N GLY A 320 10.15 22.00 19.19
CA GLY A 320 9.93 20.78 19.96
C GLY A 320 8.73 19.92 19.51
N TYR A 321 8.13 20.21 18.35
CA TYR A 321 7.00 19.47 17.78
C TYR A 321 7.43 18.16 17.10
N ILE A 322 8.69 18.09 16.68
CA ILE A 322 9.34 16.90 16.12
C ILE A 322 10.63 16.64 16.91
N ALA A 323 10.88 15.38 17.27
CA ALA A 323 12.14 15.00 17.91
C ALA A 323 13.33 15.26 16.96
N GLU A 324 14.45 15.71 17.50
CA GLU A 324 15.65 16.08 16.73
C GLU A 324 16.11 14.94 15.80
N GLU A 325 16.12 13.70 16.30
CA GLU A 325 16.49 12.51 15.53
C GLU A 325 15.55 12.29 14.33
N ASP A 326 14.23 12.40 14.55
CA ASP A 326 13.24 12.23 13.48
C ASP A 326 13.36 13.36 12.44
N GLY A 327 13.56 14.59 12.89
CA GLY A 327 13.74 15.74 12.02
C GLY A 327 14.99 15.63 11.16
N ALA A 328 16.13 15.24 11.73
CA ALA A 328 17.38 15.05 10.99
C ALA A 328 17.24 13.94 9.94
N ALA A 329 16.62 12.81 10.31
CA ALA A 329 16.39 11.70 9.38
C ALA A 329 15.46 12.10 8.22
N LEU A 330 14.36 12.82 8.50
CA LEU A 330 13.43 13.30 7.47
C LEU A 330 14.09 14.34 6.53
N GLN A 331 14.99 15.20 7.04
CA GLN A 331 15.74 16.13 6.18
C GLN A 331 16.65 15.39 5.19
N VAL A 332 17.37 14.36 5.68
CA VAL A 332 18.22 13.52 4.83
C VAL A 332 17.37 12.78 3.79
N ALA A 333 16.27 12.19 4.22
CA ALA A 333 15.35 11.48 3.34
C ALA A 333 14.72 12.39 2.28
N TYR A 334 14.29 13.60 2.65
CA TYR A 334 13.71 14.56 1.71
C TYR A 334 14.73 14.95 0.63
N ARG A 335 15.97 15.31 1.01
CA ARG A 335 17.03 15.62 0.05
C ARG A 335 17.34 14.44 -0.86
N TRP A 336 17.42 13.23 -0.32
CA TRP A 336 17.64 12.03 -1.12
C TRP A 336 16.53 11.84 -2.16
N LEU A 337 15.28 11.82 -1.73
CA LEU A 337 14.12 11.59 -2.60
C LEU A 337 13.99 12.67 -3.68
N ARG A 338 14.25 13.93 -3.32
CA ARG A 338 14.24 15.06 -4.27
C ARG A 338 15.39 14.95 -5.27
N THR A 339 16.58 14.51 -4.85
CA THR A 339 17.70 14.28 -5.76
C THR A 339 17.37 13.14 -6.74
N VAL A 340 16.77 12.05 -6.27
CA VAL A 340 16.29 10.96 -7.16
C VAL A 340 15.26 11.52 -8.16
N GLU A 341 14.26 12.29 -7.70
CA GLU A 341 13.25 12.92 -8.57
C GLU A 341 13.91 13.83 -9.63
N HIS A 342 14.91 14.64 -9.26
CA HIS A 342 15.66 15.48 -10.18
C HIS A 342 16.40 14.67 -11.27
N ARG A 343 17.11 13.60 -10.89
CA ARG A 343 17.80 12.74 -11.86
C ARG A 343 16.84 12.02 -12.81
N LEU A 344 15.64 11.63 -12.34
CA LEU A 344 14.60 11.08 -13.20
C LEU A 344 14.07 12.09 -14.22
N GLN A 345 13.84 13.33 -13.79
CA GLN A 345 13.26 14.38 -14.63
C GLN A 345 14.26 14.93 -15.66
N LEU A 346 15.54 15.04 -15.30
CA LEU A 346 16.58 15.54 -16.21
C LEU A 346 16.71 14.70 -17.48
N TRP A 347 16.48 13.39 -17.43
CA TRP A 347 16.73 12.52 -18.58
C TRP A 347 15.95 12.91 -19.84
N GLN A 348 14.68 13.27 -19.70
CA GLN A 348 13.80 13.65 -20.83
C GLN A 348 13.03 14.96 -20.61
N GLU A 349 13.36 15.72 -19.58
CA GLU A 349 12.64 16.94 -19.16
C GLU A 349 11.12 16.71 -19.04
N ARG A 350 10.76 15.56 -18.47
CA ARG A 350 9.36 15.17 -18.26
C ARG A 350 9.08 14.99 -16.79
N GLN A 351 7.84 15.27 -16.40
CA GLN A 351 7.35 15.01 -15.05
C GLN A 351 7.20 13.50 -14.80
N VAL A 352 8.28 12.88 -14.35
CA VAL A 352 8.36 11.45 -14.05
C VAL A 352 8.65 11.28 -12.56
N HIS A 353 7.90 10.38 -11.92
CA HIS A 353 8.04 10.05 -10.49
C HIS A 353 8.34 8.57 -10.27
N HIS A 354 8.29 7.76 -11.31
CA HIS A 354 8.53 6.32 -11.23
C HIS A 354 9.95 5.97 -11.64
N LEU A 355 10.54 5.03 -10.92
CA LEU A 355 11.80 4.42 -11.31
C LEU A 355 11.70 3.74 -12.69
N PRO A 356 12.78 3.72 -13.49
CA PRO A 356 12.79 3.03 -14.78
C PRO A 356 12.48 1.54 -14.61
N LYS A 357 11.75 0.96 -15.58
CA LYS A 357 11.42 -0.47 -15.59
C LYS A 357 12.57 -1.34 -16.07
N ASP A 358 13.39 -0.80 -16.95
CA ASP A 358 14.49 -1.50 -17.60
C ASP A 358 15.80 -1.30 -16.84
N ASP A 359 16.67 -2.30 -16.90
CA ASP A 359 17.95 -2.31 -16.20
C ASP A 359 18.91 -1.21 -16.70
N ALA A 360 18.84 -0.84 -17.96
CA ALA A 360 19.66 0.23 -18.51
C ALA A 360 19.27 1.58 -17.91
N GLY A 361 17.99 1.86 -17.77
CA GLY A 361 17.45 3.03 -17.09
C GLY A 361 17.83 3.06 -15.61
N ARG A 362 17.67 1.92 -14.90
CA ARG A 362 18.05 1.79 -13.49
C ARG A 362 19.56 1.98 -13.28
N ALA A 363 20.39 1.39 -14.15
CA ALA A 363 21.84 1.56 -14.08
C ALA A 363 22.27 3.01 -14.32
N ARG A 364 21.64 3.71 -15.28
CA ARG A 364 21.89 5.14 -15.53
C ARG A 364 21.52 5.98 -14.31
N LEU A 365 20.34 5.77 -13.73
CA LEU A 365 19.90 6.47 -12.52
C LEU A 365 20.86 6.22 -11.35
N ALA A 366 21.20 4.96 -11.08
CA ALA A 366 22.12 4.59 -10.02
C ALA A 366 23.49 5.26 -10.19
N ARG A 367 24.06 5.23 -11.40
CA ARG A 367 25.35 5.90 -11.71
C ARG A 367 25.24 7.42 -11.61
N GLY A 368 24.12 8.01 -12.01
CA GLY A 368 23.84 9.45 -11.86
C GLY A 368 23.70 9.90 -10.40
N LEU A 369 23.42 8.97 -9.48
CA LEU A 369 23.38 9.16 -8.03
C LEU A 369 24.70 8.78 -7.33
N GLY A 370 25.74 8.44 -8.09
CA GLY A 370 27.07 8.14 -7.57
C GLY A 370 27.34 6.66 -7.26
N PHE A 371 26.38 5.75 -7.46
CA PHE A 371 26.62 4.32 -7.28
C PHE A 371 27.50 3.75 -8.40
N ARG A 372 28.37 2.83 -8.05
CA ARG A 372 29.30 2.17 -8.99
C ARG A 372 29.27 0.66 -8.76
N ASP A 373 29.56 -0.09 -9.82
CA ASP A 373 29.71 -1.54 -9.71
C ASP A 373 30.95 -1.87 -8.88
N SER A 374 30.81 -2.84 -8.00
CA SER A 374 31.87 -3.37 -7.14
C SER A 374 31.83 -4.90 -7.12
N PRO A 375 32.89 -5.59 -6.65
CA PRO A 375 32.87 -7.04 -6.51
C PRO A 375 31.76 -7.57 -5.60
N ALA A 376 31.25 -6.76 -4.66
CA ALA A 376 30.23 -7.13 -3.69
C ALA A 376 28.80 -6.84 -4.15
N ALA A 377 28.60 -5.82 -5.00
CA ALA A 377 27.26 -5.40 -5.43
C ALA A 377 27.30 -4.59 -6.74
N SER A 378 26.26 -4.73 -7.56
CA SER A 378 26.07 -3.86 -8.72
C SER A 378 25.62 -2.46 -8.29
N ALA A 379 25.85 -1.45 -9.14
CA ALA A 379 25.34 -0.09 -8.91
C ALA A 379 23.81 -0.08 -8.70
N ILE A 380 23.08 -0.92 -9.42
CA ILE A 380 21.62 -1.05 -9.32
C ILE A 380 21.25 -1.56 -7.94
N SER A 381 21.82 -2.70 -7.50
CA SER A 381 21.48 -3.29 -6.20
C SER A 381 21.88 -2.38 -5.02
N GLY A 382 22.98 -1.67 -5.12
CA GLY A 382 23.39 -0.68 -4.12
C GLY A 382 22.40 0.47 -4.00
N PHE A 383 21.94 1.01 -5.14
CA PHE A 383 20.91 2.05 -5.19
C PHE A 383 19.58 1.55 -4.61
N GLU A 384 19.10 0.38 -5.06
CA GLU A 384 17.80 -0.18 -4.63
C GLU A 384 17.76 -0.44 -3.12
N MET A 385 18.84 -0.97 -2.56
CA MET A 385 18.96 -1.19 -1.11
C MET A 385 18.91 0.13 -0.33
N ALA A 386 19.67 1.14 -0.75
CA ALA A 386 19.69 2.45 -0.12
C ALA A 386 18.31 3.14 -0.22
N HIS A 387 17.69 3.09 -1.39
CA HIS A 387 16.38 3.70 -1.65
C HIS A 387 15.27 3.02 -0.83
N ALA A 388 15.23 1.70 -0.79
CA ALA A 388 14.27 0.95 0.02
C ALA A 388 14.43 1.26 1.52
N GLY A 389 15.66 1.39 2.01
CA GLY A 389 15.94 1.81 3.38
C GLY A 389 15.38 3.19 3.70
N VAL A 390 15.58 4.17 2.81
CA VAL A 390 15.04 5.53 2.98
C VAL A 390 13.51 5.52 2.97
N LEU A 391 12.87 4.80 2.04
CA LEU A 391 11.40 4.72 1.99
C LEU A 391 10.82 4.10 3.26
N SER A 392 11.40 3.01 3.75
CA SER A 392 10.94 2.30 4.95
C SER A 392 11.08 3.19 6.21
N ASP A 393 12.23 3.83 6.40
CA ASP A 393 12.47 4.73 7.55
C ASP A 393 11.56 5.97 7.49
N THR A 394 11.41 6.57 6.31
CA THR A 394 10.49 7.70 6.10
C THR A 394 9.05 7.33 6.42
N ARG A 395 8.58 6.15 5.98
CA ARG A 395 7.21 5.69 6.27
C ARG A 395 6.98 5.48 7.75
N ALA A 396 7.91 4.87 8.46
CA ALA A 396 7.82 4.66 9.90
C ALA A 396 7.71 6.00 10.66
N ARG A 397 8.50 7.01 10.27
CA ARG A 397 8.47 8.36 10.86
C ARG A 397 7.21 9.13 10.49
N PHE A 398 6.76 9.02 9.22
CA PHE A 398 5.49 9.59 8.80
C PHE A 398 4.33 9.04 9.64
N ASP A 399 4.24 7.74 9.80
CA ASP A 399 3.21 7.10 10.62
C ASP A 399 3.24 7.58 12.07
N LYS A 400 4.45 7.77 12.62
CA LYS A 400 4.64 8.32 13.96
C LYS A 400 4.13 9.76 14.07
N LEU A 401 4.44 10.64 13.12
CA LEU A 401 4.13 12.06 13.18
C LEU A 401 2.70 12.37 12.72
N PHE A 402 2.21 11.67 11.70
CA PHE A 402 0.93 11.98 11.07
C PHE A 402 -0.26 11.29 11.74
N TYR A 403 -0.13 10.00 12.10
CA TYR A 403 -1.21 9.20 12.66
C TYR A 403 -1.13 9.00 14.18
N ARG A 404 0.07 8.87 14.75
CA ARG A 404 0.25 8.55 16.16
C ARG A 404 -0.41 9.53 17.14
N PRO A 405 -0.32 10.87 17.00
CA PRO A 405 -0.93 11.79 17.95
C PRO A 405 -2.44 11.59 18.13
N MET A 406 -3.15 11.18 17.06
CA MET A 406 -4.57 10.87 17.15
C MET A 406 -4.83 9.54 17.86
N ILE A 407 -4.00 8.53 17.61
CA ILE A 407 -4.17 7.17 18.16
C ILE A 407 -3.77 7.14 19.63
N GLU A 408 -2.71 7.84 20.03
CA GLU A 408 -2.30 8.00 21.44
C GLU A 408 -3.38 8.67 22.28
N SER A 409 -4.13 9.60 21.69
CA SER A 409 -5.30 10.20 22.35
C SER A 409 -6.47 9.24 22.53
N LEU A 410 -6.49 8.08 21.85
CA LEU A 410 -7.47 7.00 22.04
C LEU A 410 -7.02 5.93 23.04
N GLY A 411 -5.73 5.74 23.23
CA GLY A 411 -5.18 4.65 24.06
C GLY A 411 -4.54 5.02 25.38
N GLY A 412 -4.25 6.29 25.64
CA GLY A 412 -3.52 6.75 26.83
C GLY A 412 -4.41 7.28 27.95
N THR A 413 -3.78 7.88 28.98
CA THR A 413 -4.48 8.66 30.02
C THR A 413 -5.32 9.80 29.44
N ALA A 414 -5.04 10.23 28.21
CA ALA A 414 -5.84 11.18 27.46
C ALA A 414 -7.17 10.58 26.98
N ALA A 415 -7.26 9.28 26.72
CA ALA A 415 -8.53 8.60 26.37
C ALA A 415 -9.55 8.69 27.52
N ALA A 416 -9.09 8.55 28.74
CA ALA A 416 -9.90 8.71 29.94
C ALA A 416 -10.40 10.15 30.19
N ARG A 417 -9.77 11.14 29.53
CA ARG A 417 -10.13 12.56 29.61
C ARG A 417 -10.93 13.07 28.39
N LEU A 418 -11.06 12.26 27.35
CA LEU A 418 -11.88 12.63 26.19
C LEU A 418 -13.37 12.55 26.55
N SER A 419 -14.14 13.55 26.10
CA SER A 419 -15.59 13.41 26.14
C SER A 419 -16.02 12.20 25.28
N GLN A 420 -17.10 11.54 25.70
CA GLN A 420 -17.64 10.41 24.93
C GLN A 420 -17.91 10.76 23.45
N GLY A 421 -18.31 12.01 23.16
CA GLY A 421 -18.50 12.50 21.81
C GLY A 421 -17.20 12.50 20.99
N ALA A 422 -16.12 13.05 21.55
CA ALA A 422 -14.83 13.09 20.87
C ALA A 422 -14.25 11.69 20.60
N MET A 423 -14.49 10.73 21.49
CA MET A 423 -14.11 9.33 21.30
C MET A 423 -14.87 8.71 20.11
N ARG A 424 -16.18 8.90 20.07
CA ARG A 424 -17.06 8.40 19.00
C ARG A 424 -16.66 8.96 17.63
N ASP A 425 -16.41 10.27 17.54
CA ASP A 425 -16.04 10.92 16.28
C ASP A 425 -14.72 10.37 15.75
N ARG A 426 -13.75 10.11 16.63
CA ARG A 426 -12.46 9.52 16.26
C ARG A 426 -12.58 8.07 15.77
N LEU A 427 -13.39 7.24 16.46
CA LEU A 427 -13.64 5.87 16.02
C LEU A 427 -14.37 5.81 14.68
N ARG A 428 -15.30 6.75 14.42
CA ARG A 428 -15.98 6.87 13.13
C ARG A 428 -14.99 7.18 12.01
N VAL A 429 -14.04 8.08 12.25
CA VAL A 429 -12.95 8.42 11.31
C VAL A 429 -12.05 7.23 11.02
N LEU A 430 -11.80 6.36 12.01
CA LEU A 430 -11.04 5.12 11.86
C LEU A 430 -11.83 4.00 11.13
N GLY A 431 -13.06 4.26 10.66
CA GLY A 431 -13.84 3.31 9.88
C GLY A 431 -14.69 2.34 10.70
N PHE A 432 -14.77 2.51 12.03
CA PHE A 432 -15.67 1.72 12.86
C PHE A 432 -17.13 2.03 12.54
N ARG A 433 -17.95 0.99 12.38
CA ARG A 433 -19.38 1.11 12.04
C ARG A 433 -20.25 1.22 13.29
N ASP A 434 -20.01 0.37 14.28
CA ASP A 434 -20.67 0.43 15.60
C ASP A 434 -19.80 1.20 16.59
N VAL A 435 -19.80 2.52 16.43
CA VAL A 435 -18.93 3.46 17.17
C VAL A 435 -19.19 3.38 18.68
N ASP A 436 -20.44 3.13 19.10
CA ASP A 436 -20.82 3.02 20.51
C ASP A 436 -20.27 1.74 21.15
N ARG A 437 -20.34 0.62 20.44
CA ARG A 437 -19.73 -0.64 20.87
C ARG A 437 -18.21 -0.54 20.89
N ALA A 438 -17.60 0.02 19.84
CA ALA A 438 -16.16 0.22 19.78
C ALA A 438 -15.64 1.09 20.92
N ALA A 439 -16.34 2.18 21.25
CA ALA A 439 -15.98 3.06 22.37
C ALA A 439 -16.06 2.35 23.73
N ARG A 440 -17.11 1.57 23.97
CA ARG A 440 -17.22 0.73 25.19
C ARG A 440 -16.10 -0.30 25.25
N THR A 441 -15.86 -1.05 24.17
CA THR A 441 -14.80 -2.06 24.09
C THR A 441 -13.43 -1.47 24.39
N LEU A 442 -13.13 -0.31 23.81
CA LEU A 442 -11.86 0.38 24.06
C LEU A 442 -11.78 0.85 25.52
N HIS A 443 -12.86 1.39 26.07
CA HIS A 443 -12.93 1.79 27.47
C HIS A 443 -12.64 0.60 28.40
N ASP A 444 -13.26 -0.55 28.17
CA ASP A 444 -13.08 -1.76 28.97
C ASP A 444 -11.62 -2.27 28.92
N LEU A 445 -10.98 -2.18 27.75
CA LEU A 445 -9.57 -2.57 27.58
C LEU A 445 -8.59 -1.71 28.39
N VAL A 446 -8.81 -0.38 28.43
CA VAL A 446 -7.82 0.57 28.98
C VAL A 446 -8.15 1.08 30.37
N SER A 447 -9.36 0.77 30.90
CA SER A 447 -9.83 1.27 32.21
C SER A 447 -9.16 0.57 33.39
N GLY A 448 -9.06 1.29 34.51
CA GLY A 448 -8.50 0.76 35.77
C GLY A 448 -6.99 0.87 35.89
N THR A 449 -6.47 0.35 37.03
CA THR A 449 -5.04 0.44 37.42
C THR A 449 -4.28 -0.89 37.30
N SER A 450 -4.93 -1.95 36.81
CA SER A 450 -4.34 -3.27 36.68
C SER A 450 -3.13 -3.28 35.73
N ARG A 451 -2.22 -4.26 35.89
CA ARG A 451 -1.08 -4.46 34.99
C ARG A 451 -1.56 -4.70 33.54
N ARG A 452 -2.68 -5.41 33.38
CA ARG A 452 -3.37 -5.64 32.11
C ARG A 452 -3.78 -4.30 31.47
N ALA A 453 -4.54 -3.46 32.18
CA ALA A 453 -5.00 -2.17 31.67
C ALA A 453 -3.83 -1.25 31.26
N ARG A 454 -2.71 -1.28 32.01
CA ARG A 454 -1.50 -0.54 31.64
C ARG A 454 -0.87 -1.03 30.33
N LEU A 455 -0.82 -2.35 30.10
CA LEU A 455 -0.32 -2.91 28.84
C LEU A 455 -1.24 -2.56 27.67
N PHE A 456 -2.57 -2.71 27.84
CA PHE A 456 -3.51 -2.34 26.78
C PHE A 456 -3.48 -0.85 26.42
N ARG A 457 -3.18 0.04 27.36
CA ARG A 457 -2.97 1.46 27.06
C ARG A 457 -1.79 1.69 26.10
N VAL A 458 -0.76 0.87 26.18
CA VAL A 458 0.40 0.93 25.28
C VAL A 458 0.12 0.22 23.95
N LEU A 459 -0.58 -0.92 24.00
CA LEU A 459 -0.84 -1.77 22.83
C LEU A 459 -1.99 -1.25 21.94
N SER A 460 -3.01 -0.59 22.54
CA SER A 460 -4.21 -0.17 21.80
C SER A 460 -3.93 0.84 20.67
N PRO A 461 -3.06 1.85 20.80
CA PRO A 461 -2.79 2.78 19.72
C PRO A 461 -2.23 2.12 18.44
N PRO A 462 -1.16 1.32 18.46
CA PRO A 462 -0.67 0.64 17.27
C PRO A 462 -1.67 -0.43 16.76
N PHE A 463 -2.40 -1.10 17.66
CA PHE A 463 -3.45 -2.05 17.29
C PHE A 463 -4.59 -1.36 16.53
N LEU A 464 -5.15 -0.26 17.06
CA LEU A 464 -6.24 0.50 16.43
C LEU A 464 -5.86 0.98 15.02
N ARG A 465 -4.60 1.37 14.81
CA ARG A 465 -4.09 1.75 13.50
C ARG A 465 -4.21 0.59 12.51
N SER A 466 -3.74 -0.58 12.91
CA SER A 466 -3.71 -1.75 12.03
C SER A 466 -5.12 -2.30 11.80
N VAL A 467 -5.94 -2.43 12.84
CA VAL A 467 -7.30 -2.96 12.71
C VAL A 467 -8.22 -2.03 11.92
N ALA A 468 -8.02 -0.71 11.99
CA ALA A 468 -8.79 0.26 11.22
C ALA A 468 -8.63 0.10 9.70
N SER A 469 -7.48 -0.42 9.25
CA SER A 469 -7.22 -0.72 7.84
C SER A 469 -7.68 -2.12 7.40
N SER A 470 -8.23 -2.92 8.32
CA SER A 470 -8.71 -4.26 8.04
C SER A 470 -10.17 -4.26 7.53
N PRO A 471 -10.65 -5.36 6.91
CA PRO A 471 -12.03 -5.47 6.43
C PRO A 471 -13.10 -5.32 7.52
N LEU A 472 -12.83 -5.77 8.75
CA LEU A 472 -13.80 -5.83 9.87
C LEU A 472 -13.22 -5.19 11.14
N PRO A 473 -13.04 -3.86 11.20
CA PRO A 473 -12.42 -3.18 12.34
C PRO A 473 -13.13 -3.43 13.67
N ASP A 474 -14.47 -3.39 13.66
CA ASP A 474 -15.31 -3.60 14.87
C ASP A 474 -15.10 -5.00 15.45
N GLU A 475 -15.12 -6.04 14.61
CA GLU A 475 -14.90 -7.42 15.03
C GLU A 475 -13.47 -7.65 15.51
N GLY A 476 -12.49 -7.01 14.85
CA GLY A 476 -11.09 -7.05 15.25
C GLY A 476 -10.86 -6.47 16.65
N LEU A 477 -11.46 -5.32 16.95
CA LEU A 477 -11.37 -4.70 18.27
C LEU A 477 -12.08 -5.54 19.35
N PHE A 478 -13.22 -6.12 19.03
CA PHE A 478 -13.93 -7.02 19.93
C PHE A 478 -13.14 -8.31 20.19
N SER A 479 -12.53 -8.88 19.17
CA SER A 479 -11.63 -10.05 19.30
C SER A 479 -10.40 -9.72 20.14
N PHE A 480 -9.88 -8.49 20.05
CA PHE A 480 -8.77 -8.04 20.89
C PHE A 480 -9.13 -7.95 22.38
N LEU A 481 -10.36 -7.52 22.70
CA LEU A 481 -10.87 -7.57 24.07
C LEU A 481 -10.94 -9.01 24.59
N ARG A 482 -11.55 -9.92 23.81
CA ARG A 482 -11.68 -11.35 24.18
C ARG A 482 -10.31 -12.01 24.38
N LEU A 483 -9.38 -11.72 23.50
CA LEU A 483 -7.99 -12.19 23.64
C LEU A 483 -7.36 -11.65 24.93
N GLY A 484 -7.61 -10.37 25.26
CA GLY A 484 -7.18 -9.78 26.51
C GLY A 484 -7.73 -10.48 27.75
N ASP A 485 -8.98 -10.91 27.72
CA ASP A 485 -9.59 -11.70 28.80
C ASP A 485 -8.96 -13.09 28.89
N ALA A 486 -8.73 -13.76 27.76
CA ALA A 486 -8.06 -15.06 27.71
C ALA A 486 -6.59 -15.00 28.21
N LEU A 487 -5.93 -13.85 28.05
CA LEU A 487 -4.55 -13.60 28.49
C LEU A 487 -4.42 -13.12 29.93
N GLU A 488 -5.51 -13.01 30.70
CA GLU A 488 -5.45 -12.50 32.08
C GLU A 488 -4.45 -13.27 32.95
N ARG A 489 -4.33 -14.59 32.73
CA ARG A 489 -3.41 -15.48 33.43
C ARG A 489 -2.05 -15.64 32.74
N ARG A 490 -1.83 -15.03 31.56
CA ARG A 490 -0.61 -15.14 30.73
C ARG A 490 -0.15 -13.77 30.25
N ILE A 491 -0.02 -12.87 31.20
CA ILE A 491 0.28 -11.44 30.95
C ILE A 491 1.65 -11.22 30.32
N GLU A 492 2.55 -12.18 30.40
CA GLU A 492 3.87 -12.20 29.75
C GLU A 492 3.75 -12.15 28.21
N LEU A 493 2.71 -12.76 27.63
CA LEU A 493 2.48 -12.72 26.17
C LEU A 493 2.09 -11.31 25.68
N LEU A 494 1.37 -10.53 26.50
CA LEU A 494 1.11 -9.12 26.22
C LEU A 494 2.40 -8.28 26.30
N GLY A 495 3.33 -8.68 27.18
CA GLY A 495 4.65 -8.07 27.28
C GLY A 495 5.46 -8.29 26.00
N ALA A 496 5.46 -9.52 25.45
CA ALA A 496 6.14 -9.83 24.20
C ALA A 496 5.60 -8.98 23.01
N LEU A 497 4.30 -8.75 22.94
CA LEU A 497 3.70 -7.85 21.94
C LEU A 497 4.13 -6.40 22.13
N ARG A 498 4.23 -5.92 23.36
CA ARG A 498 4.71 -4.55 23.65
C ARG A 498 6.14 -4.36 23.14
N ASP A 499 6.98 -5.37 23.31
CA ASP A 499 8.39 -5.34 22.95
C ASP A 499 8.64 -5.60 21.46
N ASN A 500 7.59 -6.00 20.71
CA ASN A 500 7.62 -6.23 19.26
C ASN A 500 6.48 -5.45 18.54
N PRO A 501 6.65 -4.15 18.25
CA PRO A 501 5.63 -3.33 17.57
C PRO A 501 5.14 -3.87 16.23
N PRO A 502 5.97 -4.48 15.34
CA PRO A 502 5.48 -5.11 14.12
C PRO A 502 4.45 -6.22 14.36
N ALA A 503 4.59 -6.99 15.43
CA ALA A 503 3.63 -8.05 15.77
C ALA A 503 2.22 -7.52 16.09
N ILE A 504 2.13 -6.35 16.70
CA ILE A 504 0.83 -5.68 16.94
C ILE A 504 0.14 -5.30 15.62
N ALA A 505 0.90 -4.88 14.62
CA ALA A 505 0.35 -4.57 13.31
C ALA A 505 -0.18 -5.83 12.61
N VAL A 506 0.56 -6.93 12.68
CA VAL A 506 0.11 -8.25 12.17
C VAL A 506 -1.15 -8.69 12.92
N LEU A 507 -1.16 -8.62 14.25
CA LEU A 507 -2.31 -9.00 15.08
C LEU A 507 -3.57 -8.20 14.71
N GLY A 508 -3.44 -6.90 14.49
CA GLY A 508 -4.56 -6.05 14.06
C GLY A 508 -5.15 -6.48 12.72
N LYS A 509 -4.31 -6.79 11.73
CA LYS A 509 -4.75 -7.34 10.44
C LYS A 509 -5.43 -8.71 10.61
N VAL A 510 -4.82 -9.61 11.37
CA VAL A 510 -5.35 -10.97 11.60
C VAL A 510 -6.71 -10.93 12.27
N LEU A 511 -6.86 -10.21 13.39
CA LEU A 511 -8.12 -10.12 14.11
C LEU A 511 -9.21 -9.38 13.34
N GLY A 512 -8.83 -8.41 12.51
CA GLY A 512 -9.76 -7.64 11.69
C GLY A 512 -10.09 -8.29 10.34
N SER A 513 -9.48 -9.43 10.00
CA SER A 513 -9.77 -10.14 8.74
C SER A 513 -10.94 -11.12 8.85
N GLY A 514 -11.26 -11.60 10.07
CA GLY A 514 -12.39 -12.51 10.26
C GLY A 514 -12.53 -13.00 11.70
N ARG A 515 -13.77 -13.34 12.04
CA ARG A 515 -14.16 -13.82 13.38
C ARG A 515 -13.44 -15.11 13.78
N LEU A 516 -13.25 -16.04 12.84
CA LEU A 516 -12.62 -17.33 13.09
C LEU A 516 -11.23 -17.21 13.74
N LEU A 517 -10.40 -16.26 13.26
CA LEU A 517 -9.04 -16.10 13.75
C LEU A 517 -9.01 -15.53 15.18
N GLY A 518 -9.95 -14.62 15.49
CA GLY A 518 -10.16 -14.13 16.85
C GLY A 518 -10.61 -15.23 17.80
N GLU A 519 -11.48 -16.13 17.35
CA GLU A 519 -11.92 -17.29 18.12
C GLU A 519 -10.76 -18.27 18.38
N ILE A 520 -9.95 -18.59 17.36
CA ILE A 520 -8.76 -19.45 17.51
C ILE A 520 -7.81 -18.88 18.56
N LEU A 521 -7.45 -17.61 18.46
CA LEU A 521 -6.52 -16.97 19.40
C LEU A 521 -7.11 -16.83 20.82
N SER A 522 -8.42 -16.65 20.95
CA SER A 522 -9.07 -16.61 22.28
C SER A 522 -9.09 -17.97 22.98
N HIS A 523 -9.22 -19.06 22.22
CA HIS A 523 -9.17 -20.43 22.75
C HIS A 523 -7.75 -20.97 22.95
N SER A 524 -6.79 -20.48 22.16
CA SER A 524 -5.39 -20.91 22.22
C SER A 524 -4.46 -19.68 22.25
N PRO A 525 -4.47 -18.92 23.37
CA PRO A 525 -3.71 -17.68 23.48
C PRO A 525 -2.19 -17.87 23.40
N GLU A 526 -1.68 -19.10 23.64
CA GLU A 526 -0.27 -19.46 23.43
C GLU A 526 0.19 -19.29 21.97
N GLU A 527 -0.72 -19.41 21.01
CA GLU A 527 -0.39 -19.22 19.58
C GLU A 527 -0.09 -17.76 19.22
N LEU A 528 -0.34 -16.83 20.16
CA LEU A 528 0.10 -15.45 20.02
C LEU A 528 1.64 -15.35 19.86
N ALA A 529 2.39 -16.33 20.36
CA ALA A 529 3.84 -16.40 20.15
C ALA A 529 4.21 -16.48 18.65
N ALA A 530 3.41 -17.15 17.83
CA ALA A 530 3.64 -17.21 16.38
C ALA A 530 3.40 -15.87 15.68
N VAL A 531 2.48 -15.03 16.21
CA VAL A 531 2.26 -13.67 15.73
C VAL A 531 3.37 -12.74 16.17
N ALA A 532 3.92 -12.96 17.37
CA ALA A 532 4.95 -12.15 18.00
C ALA A 532 6.39 -12.56 17.62
N ASP A 533 6.56 -13.47 16.68
CA ASP A 533 7.89 -13.95 16.27
C ASP A 533 8.69 -12.79 15.65
N PRO A 534 9.89 -12.47 16.19
CA PRO A 534 10.73 -11.39 15.64
C PRO A 534 11.23 -11.66 14.22
N SER A 535 11.27 -12.93 13.78
CA SER A 535 11.66 -13.31 12.40
C SER A 535 10.59 -13.00 11.35
N GLY A 536 9.42 -12.55 11.76
CA GLY A 536 8.29 -12.18 10.90
C GLY A 536 7.19 -13.23 10.82
N PRO A 537 6.18 -13.03 9.97
CA PRO A 537 5.06 -13.95 9.83
C PRO A 537 5.54 -15.36 9.42
N PRO A 538 5.06 -16.40 10.11
CA PRO A 538 5.55 -17.76 9.87
C PRO A 538 5.05 -18.30 8.51
N ALA A 539 5.95 -18.88 7.71
CA ALA A 539 5.57 -19.63 6.51
C ALA A 539 4.84 -20.94 6.85
N PRO A 540 3.96 -21.45 5.96
CA PRO A 540 3.40 -22.79 6.09
C PRO A 540 4.49 -23.87 6.16
N LYS A 541 4.22 -24.92 6.91
CA LYS A 541 5.11 -26.09 6.99
C LYS A 541 4.94 -26.96 5.75
N ASP A 542 5.96 -27.75 5.44
CA ASP A 542 5.87 -28.78 4.43
C ASP A 542 5.00 -29.96 4.88
N ARG A 543 4.57 -30.78 3.92
CA ARG A 543 3.68 -31.92 4.13
C ARG A 543 4.24 -32.96 5.11
N GLU A 544 5.52 -33.30 5.02
CA GLU A 544 6.15 -34.31 5.84
C GLU A 544 6.19 -33.90 7.31
N ARG A 545 6.54 -32.64 7.55
CA ARG A 545 6.55 -32.04 8.88
C ARG A 545 5.14 -31.97 9.48
N LEU A 546 4.13 -31.59 8.68
CA LEU A 546 2.74 -31.58 9.13
C LEU A 546 2.26 -32.97 9.53
N GLN A 547 2.59 -34.02 8.75
CA GLN A 547 2.22 -35.39 9.07
C GLN A 547 2.89 -35.87 10.36
N THR A 548 4.20 -35.62 10.52
CA THR A 548 4.95 -35.98 11.74
C THR A 548 4.35 -35.31 12.97
N GLU A 549 4.06 -34.01 12.90
CA GLU A 549 3.50 -33.26 14.04
C GLU A 549 2.03 -33.65 14.32
N ALA A 550 1.23 -33.94 13.29
CA ALA A 550 -0.14 -34.44 13.45
C ALA A 550 -0.18 -35.77 14.22
N ILE A 551 0.66 -36.72 13.82
CA ILE A 551 0.81 -38.03 14.50
C ILE A 551 1.29 -37.80 15.95
N ALA A 552 2.30 -36.97 16.15
CA ALA A 552 2.84 -36.66 17.48
C ALA A 552 1.78 -36.05 18.40
N SER A 553 0.80 -35.30 17.85
CA SER A 553 -0.29 -34.69 18.61
C SER A 553 -1.21 -35.72 19.29
N LEU A 554 -1.19 -36.98 18.84
CA LEU A 554 -2.02 -38.09 19.34
C LEU A 554 -1.30 -38.93 20.42
N VAL A 555 0.03 -38.93 20.45
CA VAL A 555 0.84 -39.94 21.18
C VAL A 555 0.76 -39.80 22.70
N TRP A 556 0.59 -38.62 23.25
CA TRP A 556 0.78 -38.35 24.68
C TRP A 556 -0.55 -38.20 25.47
N ARG A 557 -1.67 -38.74 25.01
CA ARG A 557 -2.99 -38.43 25.61
C ARG A 557 -3.77 -39.68 25.96
N GLU A 558 -4.59 -39.57 27.03
CA GLU A 558 -5.63 -40.54 27.35
C GLU A 558 -6.53 -40.82 26.13
N PRO A 559 -6.98 -42.07 25.92
CA PRO A 559 -7.75 -42.44 24.73
C PRO A 559 -8.89 -41.50 24.37
N GLY A 560 -9.65 -41.00 25.35
CA GLY A 560 -10.76 -40.04 25.13
C GLY A 560 -10.34 -38.61 24.80
N LYS A 561 -9.02 -38.27 24.91
CA LYS A 561 -8.49 -36.94 24.64
C LYS A 561 -7.53 -36.87 23.43
N LYS A 562 -7.25 -38.01 22.79
CA LYS A 562 -6.36 -38.08 21.63
C LYS A 562 -6.83 -37.16 20.53
N LEU A 563 -8.09 -37.19 20.19
CA LEU A 563 -8.69 -36.40 19.12
C LEU A 563 -8.69 -34.90 19.39
N ASP A 564 -8.72 -34.47 20.65
CA ASP A 564 -8.57 -33.06 21.03
C ASP A 564 -7.17 -32.52 20.70
N GLY A 565 -6.14 -33.39 20.74
CA GLY A 565 -4.79 -33.07 20.29
C GLY A 565 -4.75 -32.70 18.81
N LEU A 566 -5.42 -33.51 17.97
CA LEU A 566 -5.49 -33.28 16.54
C LEU A 566 -6.24 -31.99 16.19
N ARG A 567 -7.35 -31.68 16.93
CA ARG A 567 -8.10 -30.43 16.73
C ARG A 567 -7.28 -29.19 17.08
N ARG A 568 -6.50 -29.26 18.18
CA ARG A 568 -5.56 -28.17 18.55
C ARG A 568 -4.45 -28.01 17.51
N PHE A 569 -3.86 -29.12 17.05
CA PHE A 569 -2.86 -29.11 15.98
C PHE A 569 -3.44 -28.42 14.72
N LYS A 570 -4.61 -28.84 14.26
CA LYS A 570 -5.28 -28.24 13.10
C LYS A 570 -5.50 -26.74 13.27
N ARG A 571 -6.01 -26.29 14.41
CA ARG A 571 -6.23 -24.85 14.67
C ARG A 571 -4.94 -24.04 14.62
N LYS A 572 -3.89 -24.58 15.22
CA LYS A 572 -2.55 -23.95 15.23
C LYS A 572 -2.00 -23.77 13.82
N GLU A 573 -2.00 -24.81 13.02
CA GLU A 573 -1.46 -24.75 11.66
C GLU A 573 -2.39 -23.96 10.73
N MET A 574 -3.70 -23.99 10.92
CA MET A 574 -4.64 -23.12 10.20
C MET A 574 -4.39 -21.65 10.50
N LEU A 575 -4.12 -21.28 11.76
CA LEU A 575 -3.73 -19.91 12.12
C LEU A 575 -2.43 -19.51 11.45
N ARG A 576 -1.42 -20.38 11.43
CA ARG A 576 -0.13 -20.16 10.74
C ARG A 576 -0.34 -19.84 9.25
N ILE A 577 -1.13 -20.69 8.56
CA ILE A 577 -1.46 -20.49 7.14
C ILE A 577 -2.20 -19.17 6.94
N SER A 578 -3.18 -18.87 7.80
CA SER A 578 -3.97 -17.64 7.72
C SER A 578 -3.12 -16.38 7.93
N ILE A 579 -2.15 -16.39 8.83
CA ILE A 579 -1.23 -15.27 9.05
C ILE A 579 -0.39 -15.05 7.78
N ALA A 580 0.17 -16.12 7.19
CA ALA A 580 0.98 -16.05 5.98
C ALA A 580 0.18 -15.49 4.77
N ASP A 581 -1.06 -15.93 4.61
CA ASP A 581 -1.99 -15.49 3.58
C ASP A 581 -2.37 -14.00 3.74
N ILE A 582 -2.86 -13.60 4.92
CA ILE A 582 -3.29 -12.22 5.22
C ILE A 582 -2.13 -11.23 5.12
N THR A 583 -0.91 -11.65 5.44
CA THR A 583 0.27 -10.80 5.36
C THR A 583 0.93 -10.80 3.97
N GLY A 584 0.44 -11.62 3.04
CA GLY A 584 0.95 -11.71 1.66
C GLY A 584 2.28 -12.46 1.54
N VAL A 585 2.64 -13.28 2.54
CA VAL A 585 3.82 -14.17 2.49
C VAL A 585 3.60 -15.30 1.49
N ILE A 586 2.34 -15.73 1.33
CA ILE A 586 1.91 -16.72 0.36
C ILE A 586 0.76 -16.17 -0.48
N ASP A 587 0.61 -16.69 -1.69
CA ASP A 587 -0.51 -16.40 -2.60
C ASP A 587 -1.70 -17.35 -2.37
N VAL A 588 -2.77 -17.16 -3.13
CA VAL A 588 -3.99 -17.95 -3.02
C VAL A 588 -3.78 -19.42 -3.38
N GLU A 589 -2.89 -19.71 -4.34
CA GLU A 589 -2.58 -21.08 -4.78
C GLU A 589 -1.85 -21.82 -3.65
N ARG A 590 -0.82 -21.20 -3.10
CA ARG A 590 -0.08 -21.77 -1.98
C ARG A 590 -0.92 -21.90 -0.71
N SER A 591 -1.87 -20.99 -0.48
CA SER A 591 -2.85 -21.09 0.63
C SER A 591 -3.73 -22.34 0.47
N GLY A 592 -4.27 -22.59 -0.72
CA GLY A 592 -5.08 -23.79 -1.02
C GLY A 592 -4.29 -25.09 -0.87
N GLU A 593 -3.04 -25.12 -1.33
CA GLU A 593 -2.13 -26.25 -1.15
C GLU A 593 -1.82 -26.51 0.33
N ALA A 594 -1.48 -25.47 1.09
CA ALA A 594 -1.12 -25.60 2.51
C ALA A 594 -2.32 -26.08 3.35
N LEU A 595 -3.54 -25.60 3.07
CA LEU A 595 -4.76 -26.08 3.71
C LEU A 595 -5.03 -27.56 3.35
N THR A 596 -4.72 -27.95 2.12
CA THR A 596 -4.84 -29.34 1.68
C THR A 596 -3.82 -30.25 2.39
N ASP A 597 -2.56 -29.83 2.46
CA ASP A 597 -1.52 -30.57 3.17
C ASP A 597 -1.86 -30.76 4.67
N LEU A 598 -2.47 -29.74 5.29
CA LEU A 598 -2.97 -29.81 6.66
C LEU A 598 -4.11 -30.83 6.80
N ALA A 599 -5.07 -30.83 5.88
CA ALA A 599 -6.18 -31.79 5.88
C ALA A 599 -5.69 -33.23 5.69
N GLU A 600 -4.76 -33.44 4.75
CA GLU A 600 -4.14 -34.76 4.51
C GLU A 600 -3.38 -35.28 5.73
N ALA A 601 -2.62 -34.40 6.40
CA ALA A 601 -1.92 -34.75 7.64
C ALA A 601 -2.89 -35.17 8.75
N CYS A 602 -4.03 -34.47 8.88
CA CYS A 602 -5.06 -34.82 9.86
C CYS A 602 -5.75 -36.16 9.52
N LEU A 603 -6.06 -36.41 8.24
CA LEU A 603 -6.67 -37.67 7.79
C LEU A 603 -5.71 -38.85 8.00
N GLN A 604 -4.44 -38.71 7.65
CA GLN A 604 -3.42 -39.74 7.86
C GLN A 604 -3.21 -40.05 9.35
N ALA A 605 -3.13 -39.02 10.19
CA ALA A 605 -3.00 -39.19 11.63
C ALA A 605 -4.21 -39.88 12.25
N ALA A 606 -5.41 -39.61 11.78
CA ALA A 606 -6.65 -40.19 12.29
C ALA A 606 -6.81 -41.67 11.95
N LEU A 607 -6.15 -42.18 10.89
CA LEU A 607 -6.12 -43.63 10.58
C LEU A 607 -5.39 -44.43 11.65
N ASN A 608 -4.43 -43.82 12.34
CA ASN A 608 -3.78 -44.37 13.55
C ASN A 608 -3.36 -45.87 13.45
N GLY A 609 -2.72 -46.24 12.34
CA GLY A 609 -2.21 -47.61 12.10
C GLY A 609 -3.19 -48.52 11.35
N ALA A 610 -4.32 -48.04 10.91
CA ALA A 610 -5.32 -48.76 10.11
C ALA A 610 -5.17 -48.49 8.60
N GLU A 611 -3.92 -48.30 8.14
CA GLU A 611 -3.65 -47.94 6.74
C GLU A 611 -3.66 -49.12 5.78
N GLU A 612 -3.26 -50.34 6.24
CA GLU A 612 -3.08 -51.52 5.38
C GLU A 612 -4.42 -51.94 4.73
N GLY A 613 -4.45 -51.91 3.40
CA GLY A 613 -5.62 -52.29 2.61
C GLY A 613 -6.77 -51.36 2.69
N PHE A 614 -6.60 -50.08 3.15
CA PHE A 614 -7.59 -49.04 3.17
C PHE A 614 -7.01 -47.71 2.67
N ALA A 615 -7.65 -47.08 1.71
CA ALA A 615 -7.17 -45.82 1.15
C ALA A 615 -8.30 -44.77 1.10
N ILE A 616 -7.93 -43.51 1.30
CA ILE A 616 -8.78 -42.33 1.18
C ILE A 616 -8.44 -41.61 -0.11
N ILE A 617 -9.45 -41.39 -0.93
CA ILE A 617 -9.37 -40.64 -2.19
C ILE A 617 -10.03 -39.29 -1.99
N GLY A 618 -9.26 -38.23 -2.15
CA GLY A 618 -9.75 -36.85 -2.13
C GLY A 618 -10.42 -36.50 -3.45
N MET A 619 -11.57 -35.87 -3.33
CA MET A 619 -12.39 -35.38 -4.43
C MET A 619 -12.51 -33.86 -4.35
N GLY A 620 -13.18 -33.27 -5.33
CA GLY A 620 -13.49 -31.83 -5.32
C GLY A 620 -12.25 -30.96 -5.04
N LYS A 621 -12.35 -30.02 -4.12
CA LYS A 621 -11.24 -29.12 -3.75
C LYS A 621 -10.09 -29.82 -3.03
N LEU A 622 -10.37 -30.85 -2.25
CA LEU A 622 -9.34 -31.66 -1.60
C LEU A 622 -8.50 -32.40 -2.65
N GLY A 623 -9.17 -33.00 -3.61
CA GLY A 623 -8.49 -33.68 -4.72
C GLY A 623 -7.67 -32.73 -5.59
N GLY A 624 -8.21 -31.55 -5.90
CA GLY A 624 -7.58 -30.50 -6.71
C GLY A 624 -6.47 -29.71 -5.99
N ARG A 625 -6.21 -29.95 -4.71
CA ARG A 625 -5.27 -29.19 -3.85
C ARG A 625 -5.60 -27.69 -3.75
N GLU A 626 -6.86 -27.37 -3.69
CA GLU A 626 -7.39 -25.99 -3.69
C GLU A 626 -8.41 -25.76 -2.57
N LEU A 627 -8.13 -26.28 -1.37
CA LEU A 627 -9.03 -26.13 -0.22
C LEU A 627 -9.15 -24.66 0.21
N ASN A 628 -10.36 -24.30 0.64
CA ASN A 628 -10.63 -23.05 1.35
C ASN A 628 -10.66 -23.30 2.87
N TYR A 629 -10.57 -22.22 3.67
CA TYR A 629 -10.61 -22.31 5.14
C TYR A 629 -11.82 -23.09 5.69
N PRO A 630 -13.08 -22.85 5.28
CA PRO A 630 -14.25 -23.60 5.74
C PRO A 630 -14.69 -24.73 4.79
N SER A 631 -13.77 -25.28 3.97
CA SER A 631 -14.14 -26.37 3.05
C SER A 631 -14.49 -27.65 3.79
N ASP A 632 -15.56 -28.32 3.31
CA ASP A 632 -15.77 -29.72 3.58
C ASP A 632 -14.70 -30.55 2.84
N LEU A 633 -14.36 -31.71 3.39
CA LEU A 633 -13.46 -32.65 2.74
C LEU A 633 -14.29 -33.68 1.95
N ASP A 634 -14.34 -33.52 0.65
CA ASP A 634 -14.99 -34.48 -0.26
C ASP A 634 -14.08 -35.70 -0.39
N VAL A 635 -14.54 -36.87 0.06
CA VAL A 635 -13.73 -38.10 0.07
C VAL A 635 -14.49 -39.32 -0.44
N MET A 636 -13.76 -40.29 -0.94
CA MET A 636 -14.22 -41.67 -1.16
C MET A 636 -13.29 -42.64 -0.44
N PHE A 637 -13.83 -43.77 0.04
CA PHE A 637 -13.06 -44.80 0.71
C PHE A 637 -13.00 -46.06 -0.16
N VAL A 638 -11.78 -46.57 -0.36
CA VAL A 638 -11.54 -47.79 -1.10
C VAL A 638 -10.80 -48.79 -0.21
N CYS A 639 -11.14 -50.07 -0.33
CA CYS A 639 -10.48 -51.16 0.35
C CYS A 639 -9.94 -52.21 -0.63
N GLY A 640 -9.01 -53.03 -0.12
CA GLY A 640 -8.63 -54.31 -0.73
C GLY A 640 -9.69 -55.39 -0.49
N ASP A 641 -9.26 -56.59 -0.03
CA ASP A 641 -10.13 -57.76 0.10
C ASP A 641 -10.98 -57.81 1.40
N ARG A 642 -10.80 -56.87 2.34
CA ARG A 642 -11.42 -56.86 3.68
C ARG A 642 -12.49 -55.79 3.85
N ALA A 643 -13.57 -55.85 3.14
CA ALA A 643 -14.61 -54.80 3.14
C ALA A 643 -15.21 -54.53 4.52
N ASP A 644 -15.60 -55.55 5.28
CA ASP A 644 -16.30 -55.42 6.60
C ASP A 644 -15.45 -54.74 7.68
N SER A 645 -14.13 -55.02 7.71
CA SER A 645 -13.21 -54.35 8.64
C SER A 645 -12.94 -52.90 8.24
N SER A 646 -12.88 -52.64 6.93
CA SER A 646 -12.65 -51.30 6.34
C SER A 646 -13.83 -50.35 6.56
N GLU A 647 -15.04 -50.84 6.63
CA GLU A 647 -16.22 -50.01 6.96
C GLU A 647 -16.15 -49.45 8.38
N LYS A 648 -15.70 -50.25 9.33
CA LYS A 648 -15.47 -49.79 10.73
C LYS A 648 -14.40 -48.68 10.76
N VAL A 649 -13.29 -48.87 10.03
CA VAL A 649 -12.23 -47.84 9.92
C VAL A 649 -12.79 -46.55 9.35
N ALA A 650 -13.61 -46.60 8.30
CA ALA A 650 -14.24 -45.43 7.72
C ALA A 650 -15.19 -44.72 8.70
N VAL A 651 -16.00 -45.46 9.46
CA VAL A 651 -16.92 -44.89 10.48
C VAL A 651 -16.12 -44.24 11.61
N GLU A 652 -15.09 -44.90 12.12
CA GLU A 652 -14.20 -44.34 13.15
C GLU A 652 -13.48 -43.07 12.65
N LEU A 653 -13.03 -43.05 11.42
CA LEU A 653 -12.42 -41.86 10.80
C LEU A 653 -13.41 -40.69 10.70
N LEU A 654 -14.62 -40.96 10.20
CA LEU A 654 -15.69 -39.93 10.12
C LEU A 654 -15.98 -39.33 11.49
N HIS A 655 -16.04 -40.17 12.54
CA HIS A 655 -16.23 -39.72 13.91
C HIS A 655 -14.99 -38.93 14.40
N ALA A 656 -13.80 -39.43 14.22
CA ALA A 656 -12.55 -38.82 14.69
C ALA A 656 -12.35 -37.39 14.14
N ILE A 657 -12.58 -37.19 12.84
CA ILE A 657 -12.39 -35.91 12.16
C ILE A 657 -13.64 -35.02 12.28
N GLY A 658 -14.85 -35.62 12.18
CA GLY A 658 -16.11 -34.92 12.03
C GLY A 658 -16.84 -34.57 13.31
N GLU A 659 -16.53 -35.21 14.46
CA GLU A 659 -17.22 -34.94 15.72
C GLU A 659 -16.89 -33.54 16.27
N VAL A 660 -17.93 -32.87 16.77
CA VAL A 660 -17.80 -31.57 17.46
C VAL A 660 -17.58 -31.83 18.96
N THR A 661 -16.43 -31.41 19.45
CA THR A 661 -16.03 -31.49 20.86
C THR A 661 -15.87 -30.10 21.47
N PRO A 662 -15.58 -29.92 22.76
CA PRO A 662 -15.22 -28.64 23.33
C PRO A 662 -14.03 -27.98 22.65
N GLU A 663 -13.11 -28.77 22.03
CA GLU A 663 -12.02 -28.28 21.20
C GLU A 663 -12.44 -27.97 19.75
N GLY A 664 -13.72 -28.07 19.43
CA GLY A 664 -14.28 -27.87 18.10
C GLY A 664 -14.24 -29.12 17.23
N GLN A 665 -14.24 -28.94 15.93
CA GLN A 665 -14.21 -29.98 14.89
C GLN A 665 -12.91 -29.87 14.08
N ALA A 666 -12.30 -31.00 13.73
CA ALA A 666 -11.13 -30.97 12.86
C ALA A 666 -11.56 -30.50 11.44
N PHE A 667 -12.35 -31.31 10.75
CA PHE A 667 -12.95 -30.96 9.46
C PHE A 667 -14.33 -31.60 9.34
N LYS A 668 -15.16 -31.01 8.48
CA LYS A 668 -16.38 -31.66 8.02
C LYS A 668 -16.02 -32.56 6.84
N ILE A 669 -16.39 -33.85 6.91
CA ILE A 669 -16.12 -34.83 5.83
C ILE A 669 -17.42 -35.13 5.11
N ASP A 670 -17.38 -35.13 3.79
CA ASP A 670 -18.50 -35.50 2.93
C ASP A 670 -18.13 -36.66 2.00
N PRO A 671 -18.59 -37.89 2.25
CA PRO A 671 -18.40 -39.03 1.37
C PRO A 671 -19.51 -39.17 0.31
N SER A 672 -20.30 -38.12 0.04
CA SER A 672 -21.47 -38.20 -0.84
C SER A 672 -21.12 -38.34 -2.33
N LEU A 673 -19.87 -38.09 -2.73
CA LEU A 673 -19.39 -38.27 -4.11
C LEU A 673 -19.02 -39.72 -4.44
N ARG A 674 -19.20 -40.65 -3.49
CA ARG A 674 -18.97 -42.08 -3.73
C ARG A 674 -20.02 -42.66 -4.67
N PRO A 675 -19.74 -43.81 -5.36
CA PRO A 675 -20.70 -44.51 -6.19
C PRO A 675 -22.06 -44.69 -5.53
N GLU A 676 -23.15 -44.36 -6.25
CA GLU A 676 -24.55 -44.34 -5.77
C GLU A 676 -24.81 -43.32 -4.65
N GLY A 677 -23.86 -42.42 -4.39
CA GLY A 677 -24.01 -41.36 -3.39
C GLY A 677 -24.29 -41.91 -2.00
N ARG A 678 -25.27 -41.32 -1.30
CA ARG A 678 -25.66 -41.75 0.06
C ARG A 678 -26.34 -43.12 0.10
N ALA A 679 -26.85 -43.64 -1.00
CA ALA A 679 -27.52 -44.95 -1.06
C ALA A 679 -26.52 -46.09 -1.17
N GLY A 680 -25.30 -45.82 -1.68
CA GLY A 680 -24.24 -46.82 -1.84
C GLY A 680 -23.46 -47.10 -0.53
N PRO A 681 -22.75 -48.25 -0.48
CA PRO A 681 -21.91 -48.58 0.67
C PRO A 681 -20.85 -47.52 0.92
N LEU A 682 -20.47 -47.33 2.18
CA LEU A 682 -19.52 -46.31 2.60
C LEU A 682 -18.11 -46.62 2.07
N VAL A 683 -17.73 -47.87 2.05
CA VAL A 683 -16.44 -48.38 1.54
C VAL A 683 -16.71 -49.38 0.44
N ARG A 684 -15.92 -49.34 -0.62
CA ARG A 684 -15.97 -50.33 -1.72
C ARG A 684 -14.59 -50.93 -1.98
N SER A 685 -14.57 -52.18 -2.42
CA SER A 685 -13.32 -52.76 -2.93
C SER A 685 -12.98 -52.14 -4.30
N LEU A 686 -11.68 -52.09 -4.62
CA LEU A 686 -11.17 -51.57 -5.89
C LEU A 686 -11.88 -52.18 -7.11
N PRO A 687 -12.05 -53.55 -7.21
CA PRO A 687 -12.80 -54.12 -8.32
C PRO A 687 -14.23 -53.62 -8.42
N SER A 688 -14.95 -53.48 -7.30
CA SER A 688 -16.34 -53.00 -7.25
C SER A 688 -16.45 -51.54 -7.68
N PHE A 689 -15.47 -50.67 -7.33
CA PHE A 689 -15.38 -49.30 -7.85
C PHE A 689 -15.27 -49.27 -9.35
N LEU A 690 -14.33 -50.03 -9.91
CA LEU A 690 -14.05 -50.02 -11.34
C LEU A 690 -15.24 -50.58 -12.12
N GLU A 691 -15.91 -51.64 -11.62
CA GLU A 691 -17.11 -52.18 -12.25
C GLU A 691 -18.24 -51.15 -12.29
N TYR A 692 -18.48 -50.41 -11.20
CA TYR A 692 -19.47 -49.34 -11.17
C TYR A 692 -19.21 -48.28 -12.24
N TYR A 693 -18.00 -47.71 -12.28
CA TYR A 693 -17.65 -46.65 -13.23
C TYR A 693 -17.65 -47.12 -14.69
N ARG A 694 -17.43 -48.36 -14.95
CA ARG A 694 -17.55 -48.95 -16.31
C ARG A 694 -18.97 -49.11 -16.78
N ARG A 695 -19.91 -49.41 -15.86
CA ARG A 695 -21.27 -49.84 -16.24
C ARG A 695 -22.39 -48.86 -15.87
N TRP A 696 -22.26 -48.15 -14.78
CA TRP A 696 -23.38 -47.48 -14.13
C TRP A 696 -23.16 -45.99 -13.90
N ALA A 697 -21.92 -45.50 -13.91
CA ALA A 697 -21.60 -44.12 -13.58
C ALA A 697 -22.25 -43.11 -14.52
N GLN A 698 -22.86 -42.09 -13.93
CA GLN A 698 -23.43 -40.96 -14.67
C GLN A 698 -22.32 -40.03 -15.17
N PRO A 699 -22.55 -39.20 -16.19
CA PRO A 699 -21.55 -38.29 -16.75
C PRO A 699 -20.89 -37.36 -15.70
N TRP A 700 -21.68 -36.82 -14.75
CA TRP A 700 -21.19 -35.97 -13.69
C TRP A 700 -20.26 -36.68 -12.67
N GLU A 701 -20.49 -37.99 -12.46
CA GLU A 701 -19.62 -38.79 -11.57
C GLU A 701 -18.24 -39.01 -12.22
N ARG A 702 -18.22 -39.19 -13.55
CA ARG A 702 -16.96 -39.25 -14.33
C ARG A 702 -16.26 -37.89 -14.31
N GLN A 703 -16.99 -36.79 -14.45
CA GLN A 703 -16.44 -35.45 -14.34
C GLN A 703 -15.83 -35.22 -12.94
N ALA A 704 -16.50 -35.66 -11.89
CA ALA A 704 -15.97 -35.52 -10.50
C ALA A 704 -14.63 -36.27 -10.32
N LEU A 705 -14.41 -37.39 -10.99
CA LEU A 705 -13.15 -38.16 -10.95
C LEU A 705 -11.95 -37.42 -11.54
N LEU A 706 -12.12 -36.35 -12.30
CA LEU A 706 -11.03 -35.54 -12.84
C LEU A 706 -10.12 -35.01 -11.72
N LYS A 707 -10.71 -34.72 -10.56
CA LYS A 707 -9.99 -34.25 -9.37
C LYS A 707 -9.64 -35.37 -8.37
N ALA A 708 -9.91 -36.65 -8.70
CA ALA A 708 -9.63 -37.75 -7.80
C ALA A 708 -8.12 -37.89 -7.55
N ARG A 709 -7.71 -37.98 -6.28
CA ARG A 709 -6.32 -38.10 -5.87
C ARG A 709 -6.19 -38.89 -4.57
N PHE A 710 -5.12 -39.69 -4.45
CA PHE A 710 -4.75 -40.33 -3.18
C PHE A 710 -4.42 -39.29 -2.12
N VAL A 711 -4.96 -39.45 -0.92
CA VAL A 711 -4.84 -38.51 0.20
C VAL A 711 -4.18 -39.14 1.42
N ALA A 712 -4.68 -40.27 1.87
CA ALA A 712 -4.16 -40.97 3.05
C ALA A 712 -4.45 -42.47 3.01
N GLY A 713 -3.74 -43.26 3.83
CA GLY A 713 -3.86 -44.71 3.93
C GLY A 713 -2.92 -45.49 3.03
N ASP A 714 -3.41 -46.61 2.47
CA ASP A 714 -2.64 -47.47 1.57
C ASP A 714 -2.40 -46.78 0.23
N ARG A 715 -1.15 -46.39 -0.01
CA ARG A 715 -0.76 -45.66 -1.20
C ARG A 715 -0.88 -46.51 -2.48
N GLU A 716 -0.48 -47.78 -2.41
CA GLU A 716 -0.52 -48.65 -3.61
C GLU A 716 -1.97 -48.84 -4.09
N LEU A 717 -2.87 -49.06 -3.17
CA LEU A 717 -4.31 -49.23 -3.40
C LEU A 717 -4.90 -47.89 -3.93
N GLY A 718 -4.58 -46.80 -3.31
CA GLY A 718 -5.09 -45.47 -3.70
C GLY A 718 -4.59 -45.04 -5.09
N ASP A 719 -3.30 -45.17 -5.35
CA ASP A 719 -2.69 -44.84 -6.64
C ASP A 719 -3.22 -45.79 -7.75
N ALA A 720 -3.50 -47.06 -7.42
CA ALA A 720 -4.13 -47.99 -8.36
C ALA A 720 -5.56 -47.51 -8.74
N LEU A 721 -6.38 -47.13 -7.78
CA LEU A 721 -7.72 -46.58 -8.07
C LEU A 721 -7.62 -45.33 -8.96
N VAL A 722 -6.79 -44.37 -8.59
CA VAL A 722 -6.65 -43.11 -9.36
C VAL A 722 -6.17 -43.38 -10.79
N ARG A 723 -5.21 -44.27 -11.00
CA ARG A 723 -4.70 -44.64 -12.31
C ARG A 723 -5.79 -45.29 -13.17
N GLU A 724 -6.51 -46.26 -12.61
CA GLU A 724 -7.55 -47.00 -13.36
C GLU A 724 -8.78 -46.11 -13.67
N THR A 725 -9.22 -45.31 -12.71
CA THR A 725 -10.33 -44.34 -12.91
C THR A 725 -9.97 -43.27 -13.93
N ARG A 726 -8.72 -42.78 -13.91
CA ARG A 726 -8.23 -41.81 -14.87
C ARG A 726 -8.24 -42.38 -16.29
N ALA A 727 -7.84 -43.64 -16.45
CA ALA A 727 -7.92 -44.33 -17.72
C ALA A 727 -9.38 -44.41 -18.25
N LEU A 728 -10.36 -44.67 -17.35
CA LEU A 728 -11.78 -44.70 -17.73
C LEU A 728 -12.32 -43.32 -18.12
N VAL A 729 -11.95 -42.26 -17.40
CA VAL A 729 -12.42 -40.89 -17.69
C VAL A 729 -11.94 -40.42 -19.07
N PHE A 730 -10.69 -40.70 -19.41
CA PHE A 730 -10.10 -40.24 -20.68
C PHE A 730 -10.16 -41.30 -21.81
N GLN A 731 -10.90 -42.39 -21.65
CA GLN A 731 -11.04 -43.43 -22.67
C GLN A 731 -11.68 -42.93 -23.94
N ALA A 732 -12.68 -42.05 -23.83
CA ALA A 732 -13.37 -41.47 -24.97
C ALA A 732 -13.87 -40.04 -24.59
N PRO A 733 -13.94 -39.11 -25.55
CA PRO A 733 -14.55 -37.81 -25.31
C PRO A 733 -16.05 -37.97 -24.98
N PRO A 734 -16.63 -37.07 -24.18
CA PRO A 734 -18.04 -37.11 -23.84
C PRO A 734 -18.91 -36.94 -25.11
N THR A 735 -19.98 -37.70 -25.17
CA THR A 735 -20.96 -37.64 -26.26
C THR A 735 -21.84 -36.40 -26.12
N GLU A 736 -22.50 -35.97 -27.22
CA GLU A 736 -23.42 -34.83 -27.20
C GLU A 736 -24.60 -35.01 -26.19
N PRO A 737 -25.21 -36.20 -26.00
CA PRO A 737 -26.16 -36.43 -24.91
C PRO A 737 -25.58 -36.20 -23.50
N GLU A 738 -24.37 -36.70 -23.24
CA GLU A 738 -23.69 -36.53 -21.96
C GLU A 738 -23.37 -35.05 -21.69
N LEU A 739 -22.91 -34.31 -22.70
CA LEU A 739 -22.69 -32.87 -22.59
C LEU A 739 -23.98 -32.09 -22.30
N ARG A 740 -25.12 -32.50 -22.90
CA ARG A 740 -26.42 -31.90 -22.56
C ARG A 740 -26.81 -32.17 -21.10
N GLU A 741 -26.59 -33.37 -20.63
CA GLU A 741 -26.88 -33.75 -19.25
C GLU A 741 -26.06 -32.92 -18.27
N LEU A 742 -24.75 -32.73 -18.49
CA LEU A 742 -23.88 -31.89 -17.72
C LEU A 742 -24.33 -30.42 -17.70
N ARG A 743 -24.74 -29.89 -18.89
CA ARG A 743 -25.28 -28.51 -18.97
C ARG A 743 -26.60 -28.38 -18.21
N HIS A 744 -27.49 -29.39 -18.26
CA HIS A 744 -28.73 -29.42 -17.48
C HIS A 744 -28.45 -29.48 -15.96
N LEU A 745 -27.50 -30.29 -15.56
CA LEU A 745 -27.07 -30.37 -14.15
C LEU A 745 -26.57 -29.01 -13.66
N LYS A 746 -25.68 -28.35 -14.42
CA LYS A 746 -25.16 -27.01 -14.12
C LYS A 746 -26.31 -26.01 -13.97
N ALA A 747 -27.20 -25.93 -14.91
CA ALA A 747 -28.36 -25.03 -14.89
C ALA A 747 -29.31 -25.29 -13.72
N ARG A 748 -29.44 -26.55 -13.29
CA ARG A 748 -30.20 -26.91 -12.07
C ARG A 748 -29.48 -26.46 -10.79
N MET A 749 -28.16 -26.68 -10.72
CA MET A 749 -27.35 -26.23 -9.57
C MET A 749 -27.44 -24.72 -9.36
N GLU A 750 -27.38 -23.93 -10.43
CA GLU A 750 -27.52 -22.47 -10.39
C GLU A 750 -28.88 -22.03 -9.84
N ARG A 751 -29.97 -22.77 -10.12
CA ARG A 751 -31.32 -22.44 -9.65
C ARG A 751 -31.60 -22.91 -8.22
N GLU A 752 -31.11 -24.09 -7.84
CA GLU A 752 -31.47 -24.75 -6.58
C GLU A 752 -30.52 -24.42 -5.43
N ARG A 753 -29.25 -24.11 -5.70
CA ARG A 753 -28.21 -23.91 -4.66
C ARG A 753 -27.95 -22.45 -4.28
N VAL A 754 -28.55 -21.50 -4.99
CA VAL A 754 -28.47 -20.08 -4.56
C VAL A 754 -29.27 -19.91 -3.26
N THR A 755 -28.62 -19.29 -2.28
CA THR A 755 -29.24 -19.07 -0.96
C THR A 755 -30.51 -18.21 -1.10
N ARG A 756 -31.63 -18.66 -0.56
CA ARG A 756 -32.89 -17.91 -0.59
C ARG A 756 -32.71 -16.53 0.00
N GLY A 757 -33.02 -15.49 -0.80
CA GLY A 757 -32.90 -14.08 -0.37
C GLY A 757 -31.57 -13.41 -0.72
N SER A 758 -30.59 -14.14 -1.27
CA SER A 758 -29.35 -13.53 -1.83
C SER A 758 -29.56 -13.12 -3.31
N ASP A 759 -28.87 -12.07 -3.72
CA ASP A 759 -28.80 -11.67 -5.13
C ASP A 759 -27.91 -12.69 -5.87
N PRO A 760 -28.44 -13.47 -6.86
CA PRO A 760 -27.64 -14.44 -7.62
C PRO A 760 -26.40 -13.86 -8.28
N LYS A 761 -26.42 -12.58 -8.65
CA LYS A 761 -25.28 -11.88 -9.26
C LYS A 761 -24.13 -11.62 -8.28
N ARG A 762 -24.37 -11.79 -6.98
CA ARG A 762 -23.37 -11.61 -5.90
C ARG A 762 -22.86 -12.94 -5.36
N ASP A 763 -23.38 -14.08 -5.82
CA ASP A 763 -22.87 -15.40 -5.46
C ASP A 763 -21.60 -15.71 -6.27
N MET A 764 -20.45 -15.62 -5.61
CA MET A 764 -19.13 -15.80 -6.23
C MET A 764 -18.87 -17.25 -6.65
N LYS A 765 -19.63 -18.23 -6.12
CA LYS A 765 -19.46 -19.65 -6.46
C LYS A 765 -20.44 -20.10 -7.53
N MET A 766 -21.72 -19.83 -7.36
CA MET A 766 -22.80 -20.38 -8.19
C MET A 766 -23.45 -19.34 -9.10
N GLY A 767 -23.16 -18.05 -8.90
CA GLY A 767 -23.70 -16.98 -9.73
C GLY A 767 -23.06 -16.93 -11.13
N PRO A 768 -23.68 -16.23 -12.08
CA PRO A 768 -23.14 -16.07 -13.44
C PRO A 768 -21.74 -15.45 -13.44
N GLY A 769 -20.76 -16.11 -14.07
CA GLY A 769 -19.35 -15.72 -14.04
C GLY A 769 -18.61 -16.11 -12.75
N GLY A 770 -19.25 -16.88 -11.85
CA GLY A 770 -18.65 -17.38 -10.62
C GLY A 770 -17.67 -18.53 -10.82
N ALA A 771 -17.06 -19.00 -9.72
CA ALA A 771 -16.04 -20.04 -9.76
C ALA A 771 -16.51 -21.34 -10.43
N SER A 772 -17.79 -21.72 -10.27
CA SER A 772 -18.34 -22.92 -10.88
C SER A 772 -18.43 -22.83 -12.40
N ASP A 773 -18.55 -21.64 -13.00
CA ASP A 773 -18.53 -21.48 -14.45
C ASP A 773 -17.15 -21.79 -15.02
N VAL A 774 -16.11 -21.32 -14.34
CA VAL A 774 -14.71 -21.60 -14.72
C VAL A 774 -14.43 -23.10 -14.58
N GLU A 775 -14.82 -23.71 -13.44
CA GLU A 775 -14.62 -25.15 -13.20
C GLU A 775 -15.30 -26.01 -14.27
N PHE A 776 -16.59 -25.74 -14.57
CA PHE A 776 -17.33 -26.50 -15.60
C PHE A 776 -16.80 -26.26 -17.01
N ALA A 777 -16.27 -25.08 -17.32
CA ALA A 777 -15.67 -24.79 -18.62
C ALA A 777 -14.34 -25.52 -18.83
N VAL A 778 -13.56 -25.75 -17.76
CA VAL A 778 -12.27 -26.44 -17.84
C VAL A 778 -12.41 -27.96 -17.77
N GLN A 779 -13.35 -28.47 -16.97
CA GLN A 779 -13.64 -29.90 -16.84
C GLN A 779 -14.44 -30.48 -17.99
#